data_5ba16bab92ebf5a8d13e38fdbdfadf0e
#
_entry.id   5ba16bab92ebf5a8d13e38fdbdfadf0e
#
_cell.length_a   1.000
_cell.length_b   1.000
_cell.length_c   1.000
_cell.angle_alpha   90.00
_cell.angle_beta   90.00
_cell.angle_gamma   90.00
#
_symmetry.space_group_name_H-M   'P 1'
#
loop_
_entity.id
_entity.type
_entity.pdbx_description
1 polymer ?
#
loop_
_entity_poly.entity_id
_entity_poly.type
_entity_poly.pdbx_seq_one_letter_code
_entity_poly.pdbx_strand_id
1 'polypeptide(L)'
;MTSSFLEVFEVNETCKFKLKEEDKSYTFPFPLDDFQEAGCAAIEKQENVLITAHTGSGKTVLALYGIGWAIKNNKKAIYTSPIKSLSNQKYYEFVQNFGMDSTIGIMTGDIKINSDAQIMVMTTEILRNLLYKDKQLDGLKSTSLINFDDVGVIIMDEVHYINDPDRGKVWEEVLMMSRPETTLIMLSATLDRPEQFGSWIGEIKQKPIHLIKTSHRVVPLKHYFLKDYEYEDEETGKKRLRWDYVEICNNHHVFRNYDQIKHKFKRYDVSKTTNLLVEKLKEDGYLPALFFVFSRKKCEQLSHSVKISLLEHEELNELTQIFEQTMLKYKSTYEHLEQYNDVYKQIQKGVAYHHSGMIPILKEIVEILFSKGLIKVLFATETFAIGVNMPTKTVIFNDLQKFDNNGLRFLRSDEYNQMAGRAGRRGLDSFGNVILMPTFDLPSENMMKQLMSGKSPHLNSKFQLNYQFILKTIINSEFDINDYLENTFFKQEKNKFKVGDLNRKKELDKKLENYYNIDDKMKIIFDRIQEIENRFKNTYIKIKNKERSKLNNELRSLKDIKNYPIHETKYKEYLNIKKDLDDICQSLWNIDYGMLQNMDNMKQLLNKNEFLDISGNPTQKGLISSCISDVNELVLGEAINNGLFDNLNFEDIIGLLSSFINEKDPNSEEKYLGELDISPQLNYALKQLNDINEKYMDQESMFDINIKTDFQLYLDFIEPSVLWSSGKTLKEVYEKIQIYEGNFVRAILRISNILMNIKDLFEFLGKHETLKKIENFEEKLLRNEVSVNSIY
;
A
#
# COMPACT_ATOMS: atom_id res chain seq x y z
N MET A 1 -18.46 20.01 -10.40
CA MET A 1 -17.90 21.03 -11.33
C MET A 1 -16.44 20.65 -11.49
N THR A 2 -15.95 20.57 -12.72
CA THR A 2 -14.52 20.39 -12.98
C THR A 2 -13.82 21.70 -12.66
N SER A 3 -12.69 21.63 -12.00
CA SER A 3 -11.85 22.81 -11.68
C SER A 3 -11.42 23.53 -12.96
N SER A 4 -11.25 24.84 -12.89
CA SER A 4 -10.72 25.66 -14.00
C SER A 4 -9.28 25.29 -14.39
N PHE A 5 -8.60 24.50 -13.55
CA PHE A 5 -7.24 24.03 -13.76
C PHE A 5 -7.15 22.68 -14.47
N LEU A 6 -8.26 21.93 -14.64
CA LEU A 6 -8.23 20.60 -15.22
C LEU A 6 -8.53 20.63 -16.73
N GLU A 7 -7.58 20.19 -17.53
CA GLU A 7 -7.77 19.88 -18.94
C GLU A 7 -7.79 18.36 -19.15
N VAL A 8 -8.85 17.84 -19.75
CA VAL A 8 -9.03 16.40 -19.98
C VAL A 8 -8.82 16.09 -21.46
N PHE A 9 -7.91 15.18 -21.76
CA PHE A 9 -7.63 14.67 -23.09
C PHE A 9 -8.02 13.22 -23.21
N GLU A 10 -8.98 12.91 -24.07
CA GLU A 10 -9.26 11.56 -24.51
C GLU A 10 -8.53 11.30 -25.84
N VAL A 11 -7.84 10.18 -25.97
CA VAL A 11 -6.92 9.86 -27.09
C VAL A 11 -7.58 9.81 -28.48
N ASN A 12 -8.89 9.99 -28.56
CA ASN A 12 -9.62 10.04 -29.83
C ASN A 12 -9.63 11.43 -30.52
N GLU A 13 -9.06 12.45 -29.91
CA GLU A 13 -8.90 13.76 -30.52
C GLU A 13 -7.52 13.87 -31.19
N THR A 14 -7.54 13.72 -32.51
CA THR A 14 -6.35 13.81 -33.37
C THR A 14 -5.50 15.04 -33.10
N CYS A 15 -4.29 14.84 -32.62
CA CYS A 15 -3.07 15.64 -32.76
C CYS A 15 -3.20 17.19 -32.83
N LYS A 16 -3.63 17.83 -31.76
CA LYS A 16 -3.39 19.27 -31.54
C LYS A 16 -2.04 19.61 -30.88
N PHE A 17 -1.25 18.60 -30.49
CA PHE A 17 -0.12 18.75 -29.58
C PHE A 17 1.24 18.27 -30.13
N LYS A 18 1.42 18.24 -31.46
CA LYS A 18 2.75 17.87 -32.00
C LYS A 18 3.75 19.00 -31.73
N LEU A 19 4.71 18.68 -30.85
CA LEU A 19 5.91 19.49 -30.69
C LEU A 19 6.77 19.40 -31.95
N LYS A 20 7.37 20.51 -32.37
CA LYS A 20 8.42 20.47 -33.38
C LYS A 20 9.65 19.82 -32.78
N GLU A 21 10.45 19.11 -33.58
CA GLU A 21 11.67 18.44 -33.10
C GLU A 21 12.64 19.39 -32.40
N GLU A 22 12.72 20.66 -32.86
CA GLU A 22 13.58 21.72 -32.31
C GLU A 22 13.13 22.17 -30.90
N ASP A 23 11.85 22.00 -30.56
CA ASP A 23 11.27 22.40 -29.27
C ASP A 23 11.36 21.27 -28.23
N LYS A 24 11.66 20.03 -28.63
CA LYS A 24 11.74 18.89 -27.75
C LYS A 24 12.96 18.94 -26.82
N SER A 25 12.74 18.63 -25.56
CA SER A 25 13.83 18.50 -24.58
C SER A 25 14.51 17.14 -24.64
N TYR A 26 13.82 16.13 -25.12
CA TYR A 26 14.36 14.78 -25.28
C TYR A 26 13.73 14.08 -26.50
N THR A 27 14.52 13.35 -27.25
CA THR A 27 14.10 12.64 -28.47
C THR A 27 14.20 11.13 -28.29
N PHE A 28 13.24 10.39 -28.82
CA PHE A 28 13.20 8.93 -28.76
C PHE A 28 13.54 8.32 -30.13
N PRO A 29 14.19 7.13 -30.18
CA PRO A 29 14.50 6.46 -31.44
C PRO A 29 13.27 5.80 -32.11
N PHE A 30 12.08 6.03 -31.60
CA PHE A 30 10.82 5.48 -32.09
C PHE A 30 9.73 6.56 -32.10
N PRO A 31 8.67 6.44 -32.92
CA PRO A 31 7.56 7.36 -32.90
C PRO A 31 6.77 7.24 -31.59
N LEU A 32 6.34 8.39 -31.07
CA LEU A 32 5.50 8.46 -29.87
C LEU A 32 4.03 8.20 -30.23
N ASP A 33 3.31 7.56 -29.32
CA ASP A 33 1.86 7.47 -29.37
C ASP A 33 1.23 8.86 -29.06
N ASP A 34 0.02 9.14 -29.54
CA ASP A 34 -0.64 10.43 -29.36
C ASP A 34 -0.72 10.90 -27.90
N PHE A 35 -0.98 9.97 -26.98
CA PHE A 35 -1.02 10.28 -25.53
C PHE A 35 0.37 10.66 -24.98
N GLN A 36 1.43 10.08 -25.52
CA GLN A 36 2.81 10.39 -25.14
C GLN A 36 3.20 11.78 -25.67
N GLU A 37 2.84 12.11 -26.93
CA GLU A 37 3.09 13.44 -27.47
C GLU A 37 2.36 14.54 -26.68
N ALA A 38 1.09 14.30 -26.32
CA ALA A 38 0.32 15.23 -25.49
C ALA A 38 0.97 15.46 -24.11
N GLY A 39 1.46 14.39 -23.47
CA GLY A 39 2.17 14.50 -22.20
C GLY A 39 3.50 15.24 -22.31
N CYS A 40 4.29 14.97 -23.34
CA CYS A 40 5.52 15.72 -23.63
C CYS A 40 5.25 17.21 -23.83
N ALA A 41 4.20 17.58 -24.57
CA ALA A 41 3.84 18.97 -24.78
C ALA A 41 3.43 19.71 -23.51
N ALA A 42 2.73 19.02 -22.58
CA ALA A 42 2.40 19.59 -21.27
C ALA A 42 3.65 19.80 -20.40
N ILE A 43 4.59 18.82 -20.41
CA ILE A 43 5.86 18.93 -19.68
C ILE A 43 6.69 20.12 -20.17
N GLU A 44 6.77 20.37 -21.48
CA GLU A 44 7.48 21.54 -22.04
C GLU A 44 6.90 22.87 -21.55
N LYS A 45 5.59 22.92 -21.32
CA LYS A 45 4.92 24.08 -20.72
C LYS A 45 5.08 24.19 -19.22
N GLN A 46 5.76 23.22 -18.59
CA GLN A 46 5.88 23.05 -17.14
C GLN A 46 4.53 22.90 -16.44
N GLU A 47 3.53 22.32 -17.11
CA GLU A 47 2.21 22.04 -16.57
C GLU A 47 2.15 20.62 -16.02
N ASN A 48 1.32 20.37 -14.99
CA ASN A 48 1.21 19.07 -14.36
C ASN A 48 0.54 18.05 -15.29
N VAL A 49 0.96 16.79 -15.21
CA VAL A 49 0.43 15.70 -16.05
C VAL A 49 -0.02 14.54 -15.19
N LEU A 50 -1.24 14.09 -15.40
CA LEU A 50 -1.77 12.85 -14.83
C LEU A 50 -2.14 11.90 -15.97
N ILE A 51 -1.48 10.74 -16.03
CA ILE A 51 -1.75 9.74 -17.06
C ILE A 51 -2.37 8.52 -16.45
N THR A 52 -3.51 8.14 -16.99
CA THR A 52 -4.18 6.89 -16.64
C THR A 52 -4.20 5.96 -17.85
N ALA A 53 -3.40 4.92 -17.79
CA ALA A 53 -3.23 3.96 -18.88
C ALA A 53 -2.92 2.56 -18.36
N HIS A 54 -3.31 1.54 -19.12
CA HIS A 54 -3.02 0.15 -18.76
C HIS A 54 -1.52 -0.11 -18.58
N THR A 55 -1.17 -1.12 -17.80
CA THR A 55 0.20 -1.62 -17.68
C THR A 55 0.71 -2.04 -19.07
N GLY A 56 1.95 -1.70 -19.38
CA GLY A 56 2.55 -1.99 -20.69
C GLY A 56 2.20 -1.01 -21.82
N SER A 57 1.46 0.08 -21.55
CA SER A 57 1.15 1.11 -22.56
C SER A 57 2.32 2.03 -22.93
N GLY A 58 3.42 2.01 -22.17
CA GLY A 58 4.57 2.89 -22.42
C GLY A 58 4.54 4.21 -21.66
N LYS A 59 3.89 4.28 -20.49
CA LYS A 59 3.86 5.47 -19.60
C LYS A 59 5.25 5.96 -19.21
N THR A 60 6.23 5.08 -19.09
CA THR A 60 7.62 5.39 -18.73
C THR A 60 8.28 6.39 -19.67
N VAL A 61 7.83 6.49 -20.92
CA VAL A 61 8.30 7.48 -21.90
C VAL A 61 8.20 8.90 -21.32
N LEU A 62 7.12 9.22 -20.61
CA LEU A 62 6.95 10.55 -20.02
C LEU A 62 7.85 10.80 -18.81
N ALA A 63 8.19 9.75 -18.06
CA ALA A 63 9.22 9.86 -17.04
C ALA A 63 10.58 10.21 -17.65
N LEU A 64 10.99 9.48 -18.70
CA LEU A 64 12.23 9.76 -19.42
C LEU A 64 12.25 11.16 -20.04
N TYR A 65 11.11 11.58 -20.60
CA TYR A 65 10.98 12.95 -21.15
C TYR A 65 11.13 14.03 -20.08
N GLY A 66 10.47 13.87 -18.93
CA GLY A 66 10.59 14.79 -17.80
C GLY A 66 12.00 14.88 -17.24
N ILE A 67 12.73 13.75 -17.17
CA ILE A 67 14.15 13.73 -16.82
C ILE A 67 14.97 14.50 -17.87
N GLY A 68 14.76 14.23 -19.16
CA GLY A 68 15.44 14.94 -20.26
C GLY A 68 15.18 16.45 -20.23
N TRP A 69 13.93 16.86 -19.91
CA TRP A 69 13.58 18.25 -19.70
C TRP A 69 14.37 18.89 -18.54
N ALA A 70 14.46 18.19 -17.41
CA ALA A 70 15.20 18.68 -16.25
C ALA A 70 16.70 18.85 -16.55
N ILE A 71 17.31 17.88 -17.26
CA ILE A 71 18.72 17.95 -17.68
C ILE A 71 18.92 19.18 -18.57
N LYS A 72 18.11 19.34 -19.63
CA LYS A 72 18.21 20.47 -20.59
C LYS A 72 18.10 21.83 -19.90
N ASN A 73 17.28 21.93 -18.86
CA ASN A 73 17.02 23.16 -18.12
C ASN A 73 17.90 23.32 -16.86
N ASN A 74 18.91 22.46 -16.68
CA ASN A 74 19.81 22.46 -15.52
C ASN A 74 19.07 22.42 -14.17
N LYS A 75 17.98 21.62 -14.12
CA LYS A 75 17.17 21.38 -12.91
C LYS A 75 17.39 19.94 -12.42
N LYS A 76 17.02 19.67 -11.17
CA LYS A 76 16.97 18.31 -10.63
C LYS A 76 15.64 17.63 -10.97
N ALA A 77 15.70 16.32 -11.22
CA ALA A 77 14.54 15.47 -11.38
C ALA A 77 14.47 14.45 -10.25
N ILE A 78 13.32 14.28 -9.65
CA ILE A 78 13.06 13.24 -8.64
C ILE A 78 12.07 12.24 -9.22
N TYR A 79 12.47 10.96 -9.24
CA TYR A 79 11.60 9.85 -9.61
C TYR A 79 11.25 9.04 -8.37
N THR A 80 9.95 8.85 -8.12
CA THR A 80 9.49 8.04 -6.99
C THR A 80 8.70 6.83 -7.42
N SER A 81 8.88 5.74 -6.70
CA SER A 81 8.11 4.51 -6.87
C SER A 81 7.63 3.94 -5.53
N PRO A 82 6.58 3.09 -5.54
CA PRO A 82 6.02 2.53 -4.31
C PRO A 82 6.90 1.47 -3.65
N ILE A 83 7.87 0.91 -4.35
CA ILE A 83 8.66 -0.22 -3.86
C ILE A 83 10.12 -0.14 -4.27
N LYS A 84 10.98 -0.66 -3.39
CA LYS A 84 12.44 -0.61 -3.53
C LYS A 84 12.96 -1.29 -4.79
N SER A 85 12.44 -2.48 -5.15
CA SER A 85 12.88 -3.21 -6.35
C SER A 85 12.62 -2.43 -7.63
N LEU A 86 11.48 -1.73 -7.71
CA LEU A 86 11.19 -0.85 -8.85
C LEU A 86 12.13 0.36 -8.88
N SER A 87 12.45 0.94 -7.71
CA SER A 87 13.44 2.02 -7.62
C SER A 87 14.81 1.55 -8.09
N ASN A 88 15.28 0.36 -7.67
CA ASN A 88 16.54 -0.20 -8.11
C ASN A 88 16.54 -0.41 -9.63
N GLN A 89 15.52 -1.06 -10.17
CA GLN A 89 15.39 -1.27 -11.62
C GLN A 89 15.45 0.06 -12.40
N LYS A 90 14.73 1.09 -11.94
CA LYS A 90 14.70 2.40 -12.59
C LYS A 90 16.02 3.16 -12.46
N TYR A 91 16.72 3.02 -11.37
CA TYR A 91 18.04 3.58 -11.20
C TYR A 91 18.99 3.06 -12.29
N TYR A 92 19.05 1.75 -12.53
CA TYR A 92 19.90 1.18 -13.58
C TYR A 92 19.44 1.55 -14.98
N GLU A 93 18.12 1.58 -15.24
CA GLU A 93 17.59 2.04 -16.52
C GLU A 93 18.02 3.50 -16.80
N PHE A 94 17.96 4.37 -15.79
CA PHE A 94 18.37 5.76 -15.95
C PHE A 94 19.89 5.92 -16.07
N VAL A 95 20.68 5.10 -15.38
CA VAL A 95 22.14 5.06 -15.58
C VAL A 95 22.49 4.70 -17.03
N GLN A 96 21.79 3.75 -17.62
CA GLN A 96 21.98 3.37 -19.02
C GLN A 96 21.57 4.49 -20.00
N ASN A 97 20.46 5.18 -19.72
CA ASN A 97 19.91 6.21 -20.62
C ASN A 97 20.58 7.57 -20.46
N PHE A 98 20.99 7.97 -19.27
CA PHE A 98 21.44 9.33 -18.94
C PHE A 98 22.79 9.39 -18.23
N GLY A 99 23.44 8.26 -17.94
CA GLY A 99 24.66 8.22 -17.14
C GLY A 99 25.86 8.93 -17.76
N MET A 100 25.83 9.20 -19.07
CA MET A 100 26.86 10.00 -19.74
C MET A 100 26.61 11.52 -19.64
N ASP A 101 25.34 11.92 -19.49
CA ASP A 101 24.93 13.32 -19.56
C ASP A 101 24.66 13.93 -18.18
N SER A 102 24.49 13.09 -17.14
CA SER A 102 24.03 13.53 -15.84
C SER A 102 24.46 12.58 -14.71
N THR A 103 24.49 13.12 -13.49
CA THR A 103 24.70 12.33 -12.27
C THR A 103 23.38 11.70 -11.82
N ILE A 104 23.43 10.42 -11.46
CA ILE A 104 22.26 9.67 -11.02
C ILE A 104 22.49 9.14 -9.61
N GLY A 105 21.50 9.29 -8.76
CA GLY A 105 21.51 8.81 -7.40
C GLY A 105 20.29 7.97 -7.07
N ILE A 106 20.40 7.16 -6.03
CA ILE A 106 19.29 6.39 -5.48
C ILE A 106 19.25 6.53 -3.97
N MET A 107 18.04 6.69 -3.43
CA MET A 107 17.75 6.70 -2.00
C MET A 107 16.55 5.80 -1.70
N THR A 108 16.82 4.68 -1.06
CA THR A 108 15.81 3.78 -0.49
C THR A 108 16.04 3.62 1.00
N GLY A 109 15.22 2.86 1.70
CA GLY A 109 15.45 2.60 3.12
C GLY A 109 16.80 1.93 3.41
N ASP A 110 17.38 1.25 2.43
CA ASP A 110 18.60 0.42 2.61
C ASP A 110 19.79 0.94 1.81
N ILE A 111 19.56 1.70 0.74
CA ILE A 111 20.60 2.11 -0.21
C ILE A 111 20.60 3.63 -0.32
N LYS A 112 21.80 4.20 -0.27
CA LYS A 112 22.01 5.64 -0.48
C LYS A 112 23.28 5.86 -1.31
N ILE A 113 23.11 6.21 -2.59
CA ILE A 113 24.18 6.45 -3.55
C ILE A 113 23.95 7.83 -4.17
N ASN A 114 25.00 8.64 -4.26
CA ASN A 114 24.99 9.98 -4.89
C ASN A 114 23.79 10.84 -4.47
N SER A 115 23.64 11.09 -3.17
CA SER A 115 22.45 11.75 -2.61
C SER A 115 22.24 13.21 -3.09
N ASP A 116 23.21 13.83 -3.77
CA ASP A 116 23.08 15.16 -4.38
C ASP A 116 23.04 15.12 -5.92
N ALA A 117 22.78 13.96 -6.50
CA ALA A 117 22.70 13.78 -7.94
C ALA A 117 21.59 14.64 -8.58
N GLN A 118 21.78 14.95 -9.86
CA GLN A 118 20.80 15.68 -10.66
C GLN A 118 19.51 14.89 -10.87
N ILE A 119 19.64 13.58 -11.05
CA ILE A 119 18.50 12.66 -11.15
C ILE A 119 18.50 11.78 -9.91
N MET A 120 17.47 11.91 -9.09
CA MET A 120 17.30 11.13 -7.86
C MET A 120 16.16 10.14 -7.98
N VAL A 121 16.47 8.87 -7.80
CA VAL A 121 15.48 7.79 -7.70
C VAL A 121 15.25 7.48 -6.23
N MET A 122 14.00 7.40 -5.78
CA MET A 122 13.70 7.11 -4.38
C MET A 122 12.33 6.48 -4.19
N THR A 123 12.08 5.91 -3.02
CA THR A 123 10.71 5.53 -2.66
C THR A 123 9.92 6.77 -2.23
N THR A 124 8.60 6.72 -2.38
CA THR A 124 7.71 7.86 -2.08
C THR A 124 7.78 8.27 -0.60
N GLU A 125 8.01 7.32 0.31
CA GLU A 125 8.21 7.58 1.74
C GLU A 125 9.47 8.42 2.01
N ILE A 126 10.55 8.14 1.28
CA ILE A 126 11.80 8.93 1.40
C ILE A 126 11.55 10.37 0.96
N LEU A 127 10.89 10.56 -0.19
CA LEU A 127 10.54 11.91 -0.65
C LEU A 127 9.69 12.65 0.39
N ARG A 128 8.65 12.01 0.93
CA ARG A 128 7.83 12.59 2.02
C ARG A 128 8.70 13.05 3.18
N ASN A 129 9.60 12.18 3.66
CA ASN A 129 10.45 12.51 4.80
C ASN A 129 11.40 13.68 4.51
N LEU A 130 11.92 13.78 3.27
CA LEU A 130 12.76 14.90 2.83
C LEU A 130 11.96 16.20 2.73
N LEU A 131 10.72 16.17 2.22
CA LEU A 131 9.84 17.34 2.17
C LEU A 131 9.47 17.86 3.57
N TYR A 132 9.31 16.98 4.55
CA TYR A 132 9.14 17.39 5.94
C TYR A 132 10.41 18.07 6.50
N LYS A 133 11.59 17.56 6.16
CA LYS A 133 12.88 18.14 6.62
C LYS A 133 13.15 19.50 5.95
N ASP A 134 12.82 19.66 4.68
CA ASP A 134 12.98 20.92 3.94
C ASP A 134 12.21 22.08 4.58
N LYS A 135 11.06 21.78 5.18
CA LYS A 135 10.21 22.77 5.86
C LYS A 135 10.54 22.98 7.34
N GLN A 136 11.60 22.38 7.89
CA GLN A 136 12.02 22.57 9.30
C GLN A 136 12.88 23.83 9.48
N LEU A 137 12.81 24.42 10.70
CA LEU A 137 13.61 25.58 11.09
C LEU A 137 15.13 25.33 10.96
N ASP A 138 15.86 26.37 10.57
CA ASP A 138 17.31 26.32 10.25
C ASP A 138 18.21 25.69 11.33
N GLY A 139 17.80 25.68 12.58
CA GLY A 139 18.58 25.08 13.70
C GLY A 139 18.49 23.55 13.82
N LEU A 140 17.49 22.93 13.15
CA LEU A 140 17.30 21.48 13.11
C LEU A 140 17.55 20.90 11.68
N LYS A 141 17.92 21.75 10.74
CA LYS A 141 18.39 21.32 9.42
C LYS A 141 19.72 20.60 9.59
N SER A 142 19.68 19.29 9.89
CA SER A 142 20.77 18.45 9.43
C SER A 142 20.85 18.69 7.92
N THR A 143 22.00 19.02 7.38
CA THR A 143 22.28 19.30 5.96
C THR A 143 21.30 18.59 5.05
N SER A 144 20.28 19.34 4.57
CA SER A 144 19.28 18.78 3.68
C SER A 144 20.02 18.32 2.42
N LEU A 145 19.99 17.02 2.17
CA LEU A 145 20.72 16.37 1.07
C LEU A 145 20.26 16.84 -0.31
N ILE A 146 19.05 17.44 -0.40
CA ILE A 146 18.46 17.92 -1.63
C ILE A 146 17.93 19.34 -1.40
N ASN A 147 18.36 20.26 -2.22
CA ASN A 147 17.75 21.60 -2.30
C ASN A 147 16.51 21.52 -3.20
N PHE A 148 15.31 21.69 -2.65
CA PHE A 148 14.07 21.64 -3.41
C PHE A 148 13.84 22.85 -4.33
N ASP A 149 14.57 23.97 -4.19
CA ASP A 149 14.53 25.10 -5.14
C ASP A 149 15.09 24.73 -6.52
N ASP A 150 15.96 23.73 -6.56
CA ASP A 150 16.57 23.22 -7.78
C ASP A 150 15.74 22.14 -8.46
N VAL A 151 14.69 21.60 -7.78
CA VAL A 151 13.86 20.52 -8.30
C VAL A 151 12.83 21.08 -9.30
N GLY A 152 13.02 20.76 -10.58
CA GLY A 152 12.10 21.17 -11.65
C GLY A 152 10.95 20.20 -11.87
N VAL A 153 11.20 18.88 -11.63
CA VAL A 153 10.24 17.81 -11.94
C VAL A 153 10.23 16.78 -10.82
N ILE A 154 9.03 16.39 -10.40
CA ILE A 154 8.79 15.19 -9.57
C ILE A 154 7.94 14.21 -10.36
N ILE A 155 8.48 13.02 -10.60
CA ILE A 155 7.81 11.92 -11.28
C ILE A 155 7.31 10.95 -10.22
N MET A 156 6.00 10.78 -10.17
CA MET A 156 5.37 9.83 -9.25
C MET A 156 4.85 8.64 -10.05
N ASP A 157 5.55 7.53 -9.97
CA ASP A 157 5.11 6.30 -10.62
C ASP A 157 4.13 5.53 -9.74
N GLU A 158 3.20 4.82 -10.40
CA GLU A 158 2.14 4.02 -9.78
C GLU A 158 1.29 4.83 -8.77
N VAL A 159 0.86 6.04 -9.16
CA VAL A 159 0.09 6.96 -8.29
C VAL A 159 -1.19 6.33 -7.73
N HIS A 160 -1.74 5.30 -8.37
CA HIS A 160 -2.90 4.59 -7.86
C HIS A 160 -2.69 3.93 -6.47
N TYR A 161 -1.45 3.87 -5.99
CA TYR A 161 -1.12 3.51 -4.60
C TYR A 161 -1.67 4.47 -3.54
N ILE A 162 -2.16 5.65 -3.94
CA ILE A 162 -2.92 6.53 -3.06
C ILE A 162 -4.17 5.82 -2.47
N ASN A 163 -4.65 4.75 -3.12
CA ASN A 163 -5.73 3.90 -2.63
C ASN A 163 -5.28 2.80 -1.64
N ASP A 164 -3.98 2.63 -1.44
CA ASP A 164 -3.47 1.64 -0.50
C ASP A 164 -3.92 1.98 0.92
N PRO A 165 -4.56 1.03 1.65
CA PRO A 165 -5.12 1.30 2.98
C PRO A 165 -4.10 1.79 4.01
N ASP A 166 -2.86 1.30 3.92
CA ASP A 166 -1.82 1.53 4.92
C ASP A 166 -0.87 2.65 4.51
N ARG A 167 -0.58 2.76 3.21
CA ARG A 167 0.46 3.64 2.67
C ARG A 167 -0.07 4.83 1.86
N GLY A 168 -1.34 4.82 1.45
CA GLY A 168 -1.92 5.83 0.54
C GLY A 168 -1.78 7.26 1.02
N LYS A 169 -1.79 7.48 2.34
CA LYS A 169 -1.54 8.80 2.96
C LYS A 169 -0.22 9.45 2.52
N VAL A 170 0.81 8.65 2.25
CA VAL A 170 2.14 9.14 1.86
C VAL A 170 2.08 9.88 0.52
N TRP A 171 1.31 9.35 -0.45
CA TRP A 171 1.12 9.99 -1.76
C TRP A 171 0.39 11.33 -1.64
N GLU A 172 -0.65 11.38 -0.81
CA GLU A 172 -1.40 12.60 -0.54
C GLU A 172 -0.51 13.66 0.10
N GLU A 173 0.26 13.29 1.14
CA GLU A 173 1.20 14.19 1.81
C GLU A 173 2.27 14.73 0.85
N VAL A 174 2.87 13.87 -0.01
CA VAL A 174 3.86 14.31 -1.01
C VAL A 174 3.26 15.30 -2.00
N LEU A 175 2.05 15.01 -2.52
CA LEU A 175 1.37 15.91 -3.44
C LEU A 175 1.07 17.26 -2.79
N MET A 176 0.63 17.27 -1.55
CA MET A 176 0.34 18.52 -0.83
C MET A 176 1.59 19.32 -0.51
N MET A 177 2.67 18.67 -0.08
CA MET A 177 3.90 19.34 0.37
C MET A 177 4.83 19.73 -0.76
N SER A 178 4.75 19.10 -1.94
CA SER A 178 5.58 19.50 -3.10
C SER A 178 5.29 20.96 -3.48
N ARG A 179 6.32 21.65 -3.96
CA ARG A 179 6.23 23.09 -4.27
C ARG A 179 5.37 23.32 -5.52
N PRO A 180 4.59 24.42 -5.60
CA PRO A 180 3.75 24.73 -6.76
C PRO A 180 4.54 24.89 -8.06
N GLU A 181 5.78 25.39 -7.99
CA GLU A 181 6.66 25.62 -9.14
C GLU A 181 7.11 24.31 -9.79
N THR A 182 7.23 23.23 -8.99
CA THR A 182 7.67 21.92 -9.46
C THR A 182 6.60 21.28 -10.34
N THR A 183 7.01 20.78 -11.49
CA THR A 183 6.12 20.04 -12.40
C THR A 183 5.92 18.61 -11.91
N LEU A 184 4.67 18.22 -11.70
CA LEU A 184 4.30 16.87 -11.28
C LEU A 184 3.94 16.03 -12.50
N ILE A 185 4.65 14.91 -12.69
CA ILE A 185 4.36 13.89 -13.70
C ILE A 185 3.87 12.65 -12.98
N MET A 186 2.58 12.37 -13.06
CA MET A 186 1.93 11.30 -12.32
C MET A 186 1.53 10.18 -13.28
N LEU A 187 2.16 9.03 -13.11
CA LEU A 187 1.93 7.83 -13.92
C LEU A 187 1.06 6.85 -13.13
N SER A 188 -0.05 6.45 -13.71
CA SER A 188 -1.01 5.58 -13.03
C SER A 188 -1.52 4.48 -13.95
N ALA A 189 -1.88 3.34 -13.35
CA ALA A 189 -2.83 2.42 -13.95
C ALA A 189 -4.22 3.10 -14.04
N THR A 190 -5.23 2.38 -14.46
CA THR A 190 -6.60 2.92 -14.51
C THR A 190 -7.09 3.33 -13.13
N LEU A 191 -7.53 4.58 -13.00
CA LEU A 191 -8.14 5.14 -11.79
C LEU A 191 -9.65 5.29 -11.99
N ASP A 192 -10.42 5.12 -10.92
CA ASP A 192 -11.82 5.54 -10.93
C ASP A 192 -11.90 7.06 -10.68
N ARG A 193 -12.69 7.74 -11.52
CA ARG A 193 -12.87 9.21 -11.45
C ARG A 193 -11.57 10.01 -11.38
N PRO A 194 -10.64 9.81 -12.30
CA PRO A 194 -9.36 10.53 -12.30
C PRO A 194 -9.54 12.04 -12.44
N GLU A 195 -10.69 12.52 -12.95
CA GLU A 195 -11.04 13.93 -13.05
C GLU A 195 -11.13 14.59 -11.67
N GLN A 196 -11.63 13.87 -10.66
CA GLN A 196 -11.73 14.41 -9.30
C GLN A 196 -10.35 14.60 -8.70
N PHE A 197 -9.51 13.61 -8.90
CA PHE A 197 -8.14 13.64 -8.42
C PHE A 197 -7.32 14.72 -9.11
N GLY A 198 -7.44 14.82 -10.44
CA GLY A 198 -6.81 15.89 -11.22
C GLY A 198 -7.28 17.28 -10.80
N SER A 199 -8.59 17.48 -10.61
CA SER A 199 -9.13 18.76 -10.14
C SER A 199 -8.56 19.16 -8.78
N TRP A 200 -8.49 18.22 -7.83
CA TRP A 200 -7.88 18.45 -6.53
C TRP A 200 -6.42 18.89 -6.63
N ILE A 201 -5.61 18.21 -7.45
CA ILE A 201 -4.19 18.56 -7.63
C ILE A 201 -4.07 19.95 -8.27
N GLY A 202 -4.87 20.24 -9.30
CA GLY A 202 -4.90 21.56 -9.93
C GLY A 202 -5.23 22.67 -8.93
N GLU A 203 -6.20 22.43 -8.04
CA GLU A 203 -6.61 23.37 -7.00
C GLU A 203 -5.52 23.61 -5.95
N ILE A 204 -4.90 22.54 -5.40
CA ILE A 204 -3.86 22.71 -4.38
C ILE A 204 -2.55 23.28 -4.93
N LYS A 205 -2.27 23.08 -6.23
CA LYS A 205 -1.07 23.62 -6.88
C LYS A 205 -1.30 24.95 -7.59
N GLN A 206 -2.55 25.39 -7.73
CA GLN A 206 -2.92 26.60 -8.51
C GLN A 206 -2.24 26.61 -9.89
N LYS A 207 -2.17 25.41 -10.52
CA LYS A 207 -1.41 25.16 -11.76
C LYS A 207 -2.21 24.24 -12.67
N PRO A 208 -2.21 24.48 -14.01
CA PRO A 208 -2.87 23.59 -14.95
C PRO A 208 -2.40 22.14 -14.81
N ILE A 209 -3.33 21.23 -14.97
CA ILE A 209 -3.09 19.79 -14.98
C ILE A 209 -3.77 19.13 -16.17
N HIS A 210 -3.00 18.39 -16.93
CA HIS A 210 -3.47 17.63 -18.08
C HIS A 210 -3.77 16.19 -17.67
N LEU A 211 -5.03 15.82 -17.67
CA LEU A 211 -5.46 14.44 -17.48
C LEU A 211 -5.54 13.74 -18.83
N ILE A 212 -4.62 12.82 -19.06
CA ILE A 212 -4.53 12.04 -20.30
C ILE A 212 -5.02 10.63 -20.02
N LYS A 213 -6.11 10.24 -20.66
CA LYS A 213 -6.72 8.92 -20.51
C LYS A 213 -6.56 8.07 -21.77
N THR A 214 -6.13 6.84 -21.62
CA THR A 214 -6.20 5.86 -22.67
C THR A 214 -6.78 4.54 -22.15
N SER A 215 -7.86 4.10 -22.75
CA SER A 215 -8.47 2.80 -22.52
C SER A 215 -7.95 1.73 -23.50
N HIS A 216 -7.20 2.16 -24.52
CA HIS A 216 -6.67 1.26 -25.51
C HIS A 216 -5.54 0.40 -24.93
N ARG A 217 -5.70 -0.91 -25.03
CA ARG A 217 -4.67 -1.86 -24.69
C ARG A 217 -3.95 -2.32 -25.96
N VAL A 218 -2.64 -2.04 -26.04
CA VAL A 218 -1.82 -2.37 -27.22
C VAL A 218 -1.83 -3.85 -27.55
N VAL A 219 -1.72 -4.71 -26.51
CA VAL A 219 -1.81 -6.17 -26.66
C VAL A 219 -3.11 -6.65 -26.02
N PRO A 220 -4.14 -7.04 -26.79
CA PRO A 220 -5.42 -7.49 -26.26
C PRO A 220 -5.28 -8.78 -25.44
N LEU A 221 -6.16 -8.96 -24.44
CA LEU A 221 -6.20 -10.16 -23.61
C LEU A 221 -7.26 -11.14 -24.10
N LYS A 222 -6.91 -12.42 -24.04
CA LYS A 222 -7.84 -13.53 -24.18
C LYS A 222 -7.86 -14.33 -22.89
N HIS A 223 -9.05 -14.60 -22.40
CA HIS A 223 -9.25 -15.29 -21.14
C HIS A 223 -9.74 -16.71 -21.42
N TYR A 224 -9.06 -17.66 -20.83
CA TYR A 224 -9.32 -19.08 -21.02
C TYR A 224 -9.57 -19.76 -19.69
N PHE A 225 -10.38 -20.80 -19.75
CA PHE A 225 -10.53 -21.78 -18.71
C PHE A 225 -9.89 -23.08 -19.17
N LEU A 226 -9.12 -23.73 -18.32
CA LEU A 226 -8.52 -25.02 -18.61
C LEU A 226 -9.54 -26.13 -18.31
N LYS A 227 -9.92 -26.91 -19.31
CA LYS A 227 -10.88 -28.00 -19.20
C LYS A 227 -10.31 -29.31 -19.68
N ASP A 228 -10.66 -30.38 -19.00
CA ASP A 228 -10.31 -31.75 -19.39
C ASP A 228 -11.28 -32.31 -20.44
N TYR A 229 -10.74 -33.16 -21.30
CA TYR A 229 -11.47 -34.00 -22.25
C TYR A 229 -10.97 -35.42 -22.15
N GLU A 230 -11.87 -36.36 -22.01
CA GLU A 230 -11.52 -37.78 -22.18
C GLU A 230 -11.43 -38.07 -23.69
N TYR A 231 -10.31 -38.59 -24.14
CA TYR A 231 -10.13 -39.12 -25.47
C TYR A 231 -9.62 -40.57 -25.42
N GLU A 232 -9.94 -41.35 -26.42
CA GLU A 232 -9.42 -42.70 -26.57
C GLU A 232 -8.13 -42.61 -27.39
N ASP A 233 -7.04 -43.07 -26.81
CA ASP A 233 -5.73 -43.08 -27.46
C ASP A 233 -5.78 -44.13 -28.61
N GLU A 234 -5.59 -43.68 -29.83
CA GLU A 234 -5.78 -44.51 -31.04
C GLU A 234 -4.79 -45.69 -31.09
N GLU A 235 -3.62 -45.59 -30.46
CA GLU A 235 -2.61 -46.66 -30.44
C GLU A 235 -2.86 -47.69 -29.35
N THR A 236 -3.39 -47.28 -28.21
CA THR A 236 -3.51 -48.12 -27.01
C THR A 236 -4.95 -48.49 -26.64
N GLY A 237 -5.95 -47.86 -27.28
CA GLY A 237 -7.35 -48.02 -26.92
C GLY A 237 -7.72 -47.63 -25.50
N LYS A 238 -6.84 -46.94 -24.79
CA LYS A 238 -7.06 -46.49 -23.42
C LYS A 238 -7.60 -45.07 -23.36
N LYS A 239 -8.58 -44.86 -22.51
CA LYS A 239 -9.06 -43.50 -22.19
C LYS A 239 -7.97 -42.70 -21.51
N ARG A 240 -7.57 -41.58 -22.11
CA ARG A 240 -6.63 -40.62 -21.59
C ARG A 240 -7.33 -39.27 -21.40
N LEU A 241 -6.84 -38.46 -20.46
CA LEU A 241 -7.28 -37.09 -20.26
C LEU A 241 -6.39 -36.15 -21.06
N ARG A 242 -7.00 -35.30 -21.89
CA ARG A 242 -6.37 -34.20 -22.57
C ARG A 242 -6.94 -32.89 -22.02
N TRP A 243 -6.10 -31.92 -21.82
CA TRP A 243 -6.51 -30.58 -21.40
C TRP A 243 -6.59 -29.66 -22.61
N ASP A 244 -7.61 -28.80 -22.61
CA ASP A 244 -7.77 -27.81 -23.66
C ASP A 244 -8.22 -26.46 -23.13
N TYR A 245 -7.94 -25.39 -23.88
CA TYR A 245 -8.33 -24.04 -23.52
C TYR A 245 -9.72 -23.72 -24.02
N VAL A 246 -10.62 -23.40 -23.13
CA VAL A 246 -11.96 -22.93 -23.49
C VAL A 246 -12.00 -21.41 -23.29
N GLU A 247 -12.15 -20.68 -24.38
CA GLU A 247 -12.23 -19.23 -24.34
C GLU A 247 -13.47 -18.78 -23.56
N ILE A 248 -13.31 -17.99 -22.53
CA ILE A 248 -14.37 -17.45 -21.69
C ILE A 248 -14.76 -16.07 -22.18
N CYS A 249 -13.78 -15.23 -22.48
CA CYS A 249 -13.96 -13.83 -22.79
C CYS A 249 -12.83 -13.31 -23.68
N ASN A 250 -13.20 -12.44 -24.61
CA ASN A 250 -12.28 -11.71 -25.45
C ASN A 250 -12.41 -10.21 -25.14
N ASN A 251 -11.32 -9.56 -24.78
CA ASN A 251 -11.25 -8.12 -24.43
C ASN A 251 -12.31 -7.69 -23.42
N HIS A 252 -12.67 -8.54 -22.47
CA HIS A 252 -13.64 -8.29 -21.39
C HIS A 252 -15.09 -8.01 -21.85
N HIS A 253 -15.41 -8.12 -23.13
CA HIS A 253 -16.70 -7.69 -23.65
C HIS A 253 -17.68 -8.83 -23.92
N VAL A 254 -17.20 -10.04 -24.23
CA VAL A 254 -18.06 -11.17 -24.63
C VAL A 254 -17.77 -12.39 -23.77
N PHE A 255 -18.71 -12.73 -22.89
CA PHE A 255 -18.66 -13.98 -22.13
C PHE A 255 -19.32 -15.09 -22.97
N ARG A 256 -18.52 -16.11 -23.26
CA ARG A 256 -19.00 -17.28 -24.04
C ARG A 256 -18.87 -18.53 -23.16
N ASN A 257 -19.86 -19.38 -23.22
CA ASN A 257 -19.86 -20.71 -22.59
C ASN A 257 -19.63 -20.74 -21.06
N TYR A 258 -19.68 -19.60 -20.34
CA TYR A 258 -19.35 -19.56 -18.94
C TYR A 258 -20.24 -20.46 -18.08
N ASP A 259 -21.55 -20.38 -18.25
CA ASP A 259 -22.49 -21.25 -17.51
C ASP A 259 -22.33 -22.73 -17.85
N GLN A 260 -22.03 -23.07 -19.13
CA GLN A 260 -21.74 -24.45 -19.51
C GLN A 260 -20.47 -24.99 -18.89
N ILE A 261 -19.44 -24.15 -18.76
CA ILE A 261 -18.19 -24.46 -18.07
C ILE A 261 -18.49 -24.68 -16.59
N LYS A 262 -19.20 -23.75 -15.94
CA LYS A 262 -19.53 -23.81 -14.53
C LYS A 262 -20.33 -25.06 -14.15
N HIS A 263 -21.35 -25.45 -14.95
CA HIS A 263 -22.16 -26.64 -14.72
C HIS A 263 -21.41 -27.99 -14.89
N LYS A 264 -20.34 -28.00 -15.69
CA LYS A 264 -19.50 -29.17 -15.94
C LYS A 264 -18.19 -29.15 -15.19
N PHE A 265 -18.01 -28.16 -14.29
CA PHE A 265 -16.78 -27.94 -13.55
C PHE A 265 -16.48 -29.10 -12.61
N LYS A 266 -15.27 -29.64 -12.67
CA LYS A 266 -14.70 -30.55 -11.69
C LYS A 266 -13.43 -29.91 -11.12
N ARG A 267 -13.27 -30.00 -9.82
CA ARG A 267 -12.07 -29.49 -9.12
C ARG A 267 -11.00 -30.58 -9.16
N TYR A 268 -9.79 -30.18 -9.54
CA TYR A 268 -8.65 -31.10 -9.71
C TYR A 268 -7.54 -30.81 -8.69
N ASP A 269 -6.67 -31.82 -8.51
CA ASP A 269 -5.45 -31.64 -7.73
C ASP A 269 -4.54 -30.59 -8.35
N VAL A 270 -4.15 -29.60 -7.53
CA VAL A 270 -3.40 -28.43 -8.00
C VAL A 270 -2.06 -28.80 -8.60
N SER A 271 -1.29 -29.67 -7.92
CA SER A 271 0.09 -30.01 -8.32
C SER A 271 0.12 -30.81 -9.61
N LYS A 272 -0.78 -31.78 -9.76
CA LYS A 272 -0.89 -32.57 -11.00
C LYS A 272 -1.32 -31.71 -12.17
N THR A 273 -2.34 -30.87 -11.97
CA THR A 273 -2.85 -29.97 -13.00
C THR A 273 -1.79 -28.97 -13.43
N THR A 274 -1.00 -28.43 -12.48
CA THR A 274 0.09 -27.50 -12.77
C THR A 274 1.13 -28.13 -13.67
N ASN A 275 1.59 -29.35 -13.38
CA ASN A 275 2.59 -30.02 -14.23
C ASN A 275 2.07 -30.24 -15.65
N LEU A 276 0.84 -30.76 -15.79
CA LEU A 276 0.20 -30.98 -17.10
C LEU A 276 -0.01 -29.67 -17.87
N LEU A 277 -0.39 -28.58 -17.17
CA LEU A 277 -0.53 -27.28 -17.82
C LEU A 277 0.83 -26.76 -18.33
N VAL A 278 1.89 -26.89 -17.53
CA VAL A 278 3.24 -26.45 -17.94
C VAL A 278 3.73 -27.23 -19.16
N GLU A 279 3.48 -28.55 -19.22
CA GLU A 279 3.76 -29.37 -20.42
C GLU A 279 3.01 -28.83 -21.63
N LYS A 280 1.71 -28.58 -21.50
CA LYS A 280 0.87 -28.03 -22.58
C LYS A 280 1.31 -26.64 -23.01
N LEU A 281 1.65 -25.74 -22.07
CA LEU A 281 2.17 -24.40 -22.38
C LEU A 281 3.45 -24.45 -23.19
N LYS A 282 4.32 -25.42 -22.92
CA LYS A 282 5.55 -25.66 -23.69
C LYS A 282 5.21 -26.11 -25.11
N GLU A 283 4.34 -27.12 -25.26
CA GLU A 283 3.90 -27.66 -26.56
C GLU A 283 3.25 -26.58 -27.43
N ASP A 284 2.36 -25.76 -26.86
CA ASP A 284 1.60 -24.72 -27.56
C ASP A 284 2.41 -23.43 -27.78
N GLY A 285 3.64 -23.35 -27.29
CA GLY A 285 4.51 -22.17 -27.40
C GLY A 285 3.99 -20.96 -26.61
N TYR A 286 3.30 -21.16 -25.46
CA TYR A 286 2.72 -20.12 -24.62
C TYR A 286 3.62 -19.68 -23.45
N LEU A 287 4.86 -20.11 -23.45
CA LEU A 287 5.89 -19.63 -22.51
C LEU A 287 6.54 -18.31 -23.00
N PRO A 288 7.06 -17.44 -22.11
CA PRO A 288 7.09 -17.59 -20.65
C PRO A 288 5.75 -17.36 -19.99
N ALA A 289 5.56 -18.00 -18.83
CA ALA A 289 4.30 -18.01 -18.09
C ALA A 289 4.48 -17.60 -16.62
N LEU A 290 3.54 -16.81 -16.10
CA LEU A 290 3.50 -16.34 -14.73
C LEU A 290 2.26 -16.88 -14.00
N PHE A 291 2.47 -17.66 -12.97
CA PHE A 291 1.42 -18.20 -12.11
C PHE A 291 1.24 -17.30 -10.88
N PHE A 292 0.05 -16.74 -10.69
CA PHE A 292 -0.32 -16.06 -9.47
C PHE A 292 -0.86 -17.04 -8.44
N VAL A 293 -0.16 -17.11 -7.30
CA VAL A 293 -0.43 -18.04 -6.20
C VAL A 293 -0.45 -17.24 -4.89
N PHE A 294 -1.59 -17.18 -4.21
CA PHE A 294 -1.79 -16.31 -3.03
C PHE A 294 -1.30 -16.94 -1.71
N SER A 295 -0.26 -17.76 -1.78
CA SER A 295 0.39 -18.38 -0.62
C SER A 295 1.86 -18.64 -0.91
N ARG A 296 2.75 -18.17 -0.02
CA ARG A 296 4.21 -18.36 -0.13
C ARG A 296 4.55 -19.84 -0.24
N LYS A 297 4.08 -20.64 0.71
CA LYS A 297 4.29 -22.10 0.76
C LYS A 297 3.79 -22.81 -0.51
N LYS A 298 2.63 -22.40 -1.04
CA LYS A 298 2.12 -22.97 -2.30
C LYS A 298 2.97 -22.57 -3.51
N CYS A 299 3.57 -21.36 -3.54
CA CYS A 299 4.49 -20.98 -4.61
C CYS A 299 5.67 -21.96 -4.70
N GLU A 300 6.31 -22.25 -3.56
CA GLU A 300 7.40 -23.22 -3.46
C GLU A 300 6.94 -24.63 -3.87
N GLN A 301 5.85 -25.12 -3.28
CA GLN A 301 5.31 -26.46 -3.58
C GLN A 301 4.96 -26.65 -5.06
N LEU A 302 4.37 -25.64 -5.71
CA LEU A 302 3.99 -25.74 -7.11
C LEU A 302 5.21 -25.67 -8.03
N SER A 303 6.23 -24.88 -7.70
CA SER A 303 7.48 -24.89 -8.44
C SER A 303 8.13 -26.28 -8.44
N HIS A 304 8.14 -26.95 -7.28
CA HIS A 304 8.63 -28.32 -7.12
C HIS A 304 7.79 -29.38 -7.87
N SER A 305 6.50 -29.12 -8.08
CA SER A 305 5.62 -30.03 -8.79
C SER A 305 5.93 -30.15 -10.28
N VAL A 306 6.63 -29.15 -10.87
CA VAL A 306 7.05 -29.17 -12.27
C VAL A 306 8.21 -30.13 -12.44
N LYS A 307 8.01 -31.19 -13.23
CA LYS A 307 8.97 -32.28 -13.40
C LYS A 307 9.83 -32.14 -14.65
N ILE A 308 9.31 -31.48 -15.67
CA ILE A 308 10.00 -31.33 -16.96
C ILE A 308 11.03 -30.19 -16.93
N SER A 309 12.09 -30.35 -17.73
CA SER A 309 13.01 -29.24 -18.05
C SER A 309 12.40 -28.40 -19.17
N LEU A 310 12.46 -27.10 -18.98
CA LEU A 310 11.93 -26.12 -19.94
C LEU A 310 13.02 -25.43 -20.76
N LEU A 311 14.28 -25.61 -20.37
CA LEU A 311 15.43 -24.99 -21.01
C LEU A 311 16.08 -25.94 -22.03
N GLU A 312 16.51 -25.36 -23.12
CA GLU A 312 17.44 -26.01 -24.04
C GLU A 312 18.87 -25.96 -23.48
N HIS A 313 19.78 -26.75 -24.05
CA HIS A 313 21.13 -26.90 -23.49
C HIS A 313 21.90 -25.57 -23.49
N GLU A 314 21.74 -24.75 -24.52
CA GLU A 314 22.39 -23.43 -24.62
C GLU A 314 21.86 -22.46 -23.58
N GLU A 315 20.53 -22.41 -23.39
CA GLU A 315 19.88 -21.58 -22.39
C GLU A 315 20.28 -21.98 -20.96
N LEU A 316 20.43 -23.28 -20.69
CA LEU A 316 20.91 -23.78 -19.40
C LEU A 316 22.34 -23.34 -19.10
N ASN A 317 23.23 -23.37 -20.11
CA ASN A 317 24.61 -22.90 -19.98
C ASN A 317 24.63 -21.39 -19.70
N GLU A 318 23.85 -20.59 -20.44
CA GLU A 318 23.75 -19.16 -20.25
C GLU A 318 23.22 -18.83 -18.85
N LEU A 319 22.13 -19.49 -18.42
CA LEU A 319 21.56 -19.32 -17.08
C LEU A 319 22.60 -19.60 -16.00
N THR A 320 23.32 -20.74 -16.12
CA THR A 320 24.34 -21.16 -15.16
C THR A 320 25.45 -20.12 -15.08
N GLN A 321 25.92 -19.65 -16.22
CA GLN A 321 26.98 -18.64 -16.28
C GLN A 321 26.55 -17.32 -15.63
N ILE A 322 25.34 -16.83 -15.94
CA ILE A 322 24.80 -15.59 -15.35
C ILE A 322 24.66 -15.76 -13.84
N PHE A 323 24.05 -16.87 -13.38
CA PHE A 323 23.88 -17.14 -11.96
C PHE A 323 25.22 -17.19 -11.23
N GLU A 324 26.18 -17.95 -11.72
CA GLU A 324 27.50 -18.09 -11.08
C GLU A 324 28.27 -16.78 -11.07
N GLN A 325 28.28 -16.02 -12.16
CA GLN A 325 28.95 -14.72 -12.22
C GLN A 325 28.28 -13.71 -11.24
N THR A 326 26.97 -13.64 -11.24
CA THR A 326 26.23 -12.72 -10.38
C THR A 326 26.40 -13.07 -8.91
N MET A 327 26.37 -14.36 -8.58
CA MET A 327 26.48 -14.83 -7.21
C MET A 327 27.92 -15.02 -6.72
N LEU A 328 28.95 -14.80 -7.58
CA LEU A 328 30.35 -15.07 -7.24
C LEU A 328 30.81 -14.40 -5.95
N LYS A 329 30.46 -13.12 -5.75
CA LYS A 329 30.77 -12.36 -4.52
C LYS A 329 30.04 -12.88 -3.28
N TYR A 330 28.90 -13.48 -3.47
CA TYR A 330 27.94 -13.82 -2.42
C TYR A 330 27.90 -15.33 -2.14
N LYS A 331 28.54 -16.13 -2.96
CA LYS A 331 28.45 -17.59 -2.89
C LYS A 331 28.81 -18.13 -1.51
N SER A 332 29.93 -17.70 -0.93
CA SER A 332 30.37 -18.14 0.40
C SER A 332 29.38 -17.79 1.51
N THR A 333 28.59 -16.72 1.33
CA THR A 333 27.60 -16.26 2.28
C THR A 333 26.29 -17.06 2.19
N TYR A 334 25.89 -17.45 0.98
CA TYR A 334 24.53 -17.99 0.77
C TYR A 334 24.49 -19.49 0.43
N GLU A 335 25.60 -20.12 -0.03
CA GLU A 335 25.60 -21.52 -0.49
C GLU A 335 25.22 -22.55 0.59
N HIS A 336 25.35 -22.18 1.86
CA HIS A 336 24.97 -23.05 2.98
C HIS A 336 23.47 -22.99 3.30
N LEU A 337 22.72 -22.03 2.73
CA LEU A 337 21.30 -21.86 2.96
C LEU A 337 20.47 -22.81 2.10
N GLU A 338 19.43 -23.38 2.72
CA GLU A 338 18.50 -24.28 2.04
C GLU A 338 17.80 -23.58 0.88
N GLN A 339 17.36 -22.34 1.08
CA GLN A 339 16.68 -21.55 0.05
C GLN A 339 17.56 -21.27 -1.18
N TYR A 340 18.87 -21.01 -0.99
CA TYR A 340 19.81 -20.83 -2.10
C TYR A 340 19.89 -22.09 -2.97
N ASN A 341 20.09 -23.23 -2.33
CA ASN A 341 20.23 -24.50 -3.03
C ASN A 341 18.93 -24.92 -3.72
N ASP A 342 17.80 -24.61 -3.11
CA ASP A 342 16.50 -24.90 -3.68
C ASP A 342 16.20 -24.03 -4.90
N VAL A 343 16.38 -22.71 -4.80
CA VAL A 343 16.24 -21.79 -5.93
C VAL A 343 17.15 -22.19 -7.08
N TYR A 344 18.43 -22.49 -6.80
CA TYR A 344 19.39 -22.91 -7.82
C TYR A 344 18.94 -24.18 -8.56
N LYS A 345 18.44 -25.17 -7.83
CA LYS A 345 17.90 -26.41 -8.42
C LYS A 345 16.66 -26.17 -9.27
N GLN A 346 15.78 -25.27 -8.88
CA GLN A 346 14.56 -24.97 -9.65
C GLN A 346 14.87 -24.19 -10.93
N ILE A 347 15.73 -23.16 -10.88
CA ILE A 347 16.06 -22.36 -12.05
C ILE A 347 16.76 -23.18 -13.15
N GLN A 348 17.51 -24.22 -12.80
CA GLN A 348 18.10 -25.14 -13.77
C GLN A 348 17.06 -25.88 -14.64
N LYS A 349 15.82 -25.97 -14.18
CA LYS A 349 14.71 -26.47 -14.99
C LYS A 349 14.00 -25.38 -15.81
N GLY A 350 14.39 -24.12 -15.68
CA GLY A 350 13.67 -22.96 -16.21
C GLY A 350 12.42 -22.60 -15.41
N VAL A 351 12.36 -23.01 -14.15
CA VAL A 351 11.24 -22.77 -13.23
C VAL A 351 11.76 -22.00 -12.01
N ALA A 352 10.95 -21.10 -11.47
CA ALA A 352 11.27 -20.42 -10.21
C ALA A 352 10.00 -20.06 -9.43
N TYR A 353 10.21 -19.66 -8.18
CA TYR A 353 9.18 -19.03 -7.36
C TYR A 353 9.65 -17.66 -6.88
N HIS A 354 8.70 -16.78 -6.54
CA HIS A 354 8.98 -15.41 -6.10
C HIS A 354 7.94 -14.94 -5.08
N HIS A 355 8.35 -14.67 -3.86
CA HIS A 355 7.49 -14.15 -2.81
C HIS A 355 8.28 -13.38 -1.74
N SER A 356 7.57 -12.66 -0.88
CA SER A 356 8.17 -11.80 0.14
C SER A 356 9.00 -12.53 1.22
N GLY A 357 8.84 -13.84 1.38
CA GLY A 357 9.64 -14.66 2.31
C GLY A 357 11.03 -15.05 1.80
N MET A 358 11.35 -14.73 0.54
CA MET A 358 12.68 -15.02 -0.02
C MET A 358 13.69 -13.95 0.41
N ILE A 359 14.94 -14.38 0.47
CA ILE A 359 16.09 -13.49 0.66
C ILE A 359 16.14 -12.49 -0.52
N PRO A 360 16.39 -11.19 -0.25
CA PRO A 360 16.34 -10.15 -1.28
C PRO A 360 17.19 -10.45 -2.52
N ILE A 361 18.45 -10.87 -2.33
CA ILE A 361 19.36 -11.17 -3.43
C ILE A 361 18.86 -12.33 -4.32
N LEU A 362 18.22 -13.34 -3.72
CA LEU A 362 17.64 -14.47 -4.48
C LEU A 362 16.41 -14.04 -5.28
N LYS A 363 15.65 -13.06 -4.80
CA LYS A 363 14.56 -12.46 -5.59
C LYS A 363 15.10 -11.70 -6.79
N GLU A 364 16.14 -10.88 -6.59
CA GLU A 364 16.76 -10.10 -7.66
C GLU A 364 17.33 -10.99 -8.75
N ILE A 365 18.02 -12.08 -8.41
CA ILE A 365 18.54 -12.99 -9.45
C ILE A 365 17.43 -13.70 -10.22
N VAL A 366 16.33 -14.10 -9.56
CA VAL A 366 15.14 -14.64 -10.23
C VAL A 366 14.52 -13.61 -11.17
N GLU A 367 14.43 -12.36 -10.77
CA GLU A 367 13.95 -11.26 -11.59
C GLU A 367 14.83 -11.03 -12.83
N ILE A 368 16.15 -11.00 -12.66
CA ILE A 368 17.12 -10.87 -13.77
C ILE A 368 16.99 -12.02 -14.75
N LEU A 369 16.97 -13.25 -14.27
CA LEU A 369 16.88 -14.44 -15.13
C LEU A 369 15.53 -14.52 -15.85
N PHE A 370 14.44 -14.09 -15.19
CA PHE A 370 13.13 -14.02 -15.80
C PHE A 370 13.04 -12.94 -16.88
N SER A 371 13.64 -11.76 -16.66
CA SER A 371 13.68 -10.68 -17.65
C SER A 371 14.45 -11.07 -18.90
N LYS A 372 15.48 -11.91 -18.76
CA LYS A 372 16.26 -12.48 -19.87
C LYS A 372 15.53 -13.65 -20.57
N GLY A 373 14.36 -14.08 -20.07
CA GLY A 373 13.61 -15.20 -20.64
C GLY A 373 14.20 -16.57 -20.35
N LEU A 374 15.14 -16.67 -19.42
CA LEU A 374 15.78 -17.94 -19.00
C LEU A 374 14.94 -18.69 -17.97
N ILE A 375 14.10 -18.00 -17.21
CA ILE A 375 13.02 -18.62 -16.44
C ILE A 375 11.77 -18.63 -17.32
N LYS A 376 11.27 -19.81 -17.65
CA LYS A 376 10.10 -20.02 -18.51
C LYS A 376 8.80 -20.04 -17.74
N VAL A 377 8.84 -20.47 -16.46
CA VAL A 377 7.68 -20.52 -15.57
C VAL A 377 8.05 -19.94 -14.22
N LEU A 378 7.27 -18.95 -13.78
CA LEU A 378 7.44 -18.29 -12.50
C LEU A 378 6.16 -18.40 -11.66
N PHE A 379 6.27 -18.92 -10.44
CA PHE A 379 5.20 -18.95 -9.44
C PHE A 379 5.40 -17.79 -8.49
N ALA A 380 4.46 -16.83 -8.47
CA ALA A 380 4.63 -15.62 -7.70
C ALA A 380 3.38 -15.24 -6.90
N THR A 381 3.62 -14.55 -5.77
CA THR A 381 2.57 -13.85 -5.04
C THR A 381 2.22 -12.53 -5.73
N GLU A 382 1.12 -11.89 -5.32
CA GLU A 382 0.65 -10.63 -5.92
C GLU A 382 1.70 -9.52 -5.94
N THR A 383 2.64 -9.51 -5.00
CA THR A 383 3.71 -8.51 -4.90
C THR A 383 4.57 -8.43 -6.18
N PHE A 384 4.69 -9.53 -6.92
CA PHE A 384 5.39 -9.54 -8.20
C PHE A 384 4.63 -8.75 -9.29
N ALA A 385 3.29 -8.75 -9.26
CA ALA A 385 2.49 -7.98 -10.21
C ALA A 385 2.73 -6.48 -10.10
N ILE A 386 3.08 -6.01 -8.92
CA ILE A 386 3.19 -4.60 -8.56
C ILE A 386 4.61 -4.08 -8.82
N GLY A 387 5.62 -4.91 -8.55
CA GLY A 387 6.99 -4.44 -8.37
C GLY A 387 7.91 -4.50 -9.58
N VAL A 388 7.57 -5.25 -10.60
CA VAL A 388 8.51 -5.52 -11.68
C VAL A 388 7.84 -5.35 -13.04
N ASN A 389 8.44 -4.59 -13.94
CA ASN A 389 7.93 -4.42 -15.30
C ASN A 389 8.39 -5.57 -16.19
N MET A 390 7.86 -6.77 -15.95
CA MET A 390 8.22 -7.98 -16.69
C MET A 390 6.97 -8.60 -17.33
N PRO A 391 6.57 -8.14 -18.52
CA PRO A 391 5.43 -8.73 -19.21
C PRO A 391 5.76 -10.15 -19.69
N THR A 392 4.79 -11.04 -19.55
CA THR A 392 4.89 -12.45 -19.97
C THR A 392 3.95 -12.73 -21.13
N LYS A 393 4.12 -13.82 -21.83
CA LYS A 393 3.14 -14.25 -22.84
C LYS A 393 1.84 -14.71 -22.21
N THR A 394 1.94 -15.43 -21.09
CA THR A 394 0.78 -16.07 -20.43
C THR A 394 0.77 -15.78 -18.93
N VAL A 395 -0.39 -15.44 -18.40
CA VAL A 395 -0.67 -15.32 -16.96
C VAL A 395 -1.65 -16.41 -16.56
N ILE A 396 -1.38 -17.07 -15.44
CA ILE A 396 -2.23 -18.12 -14.90
C ILE A 396 -2.69 -17.77 -13.50
N PHE A 397 -4.00 -17.84 -13.25
CA PHE A 397 -4.56 -17.71 -11.91
C PHE A 397 -4.82 -19.10 -11.31
N ASN A 398 -4.11 -19.38 -10.23
CA ASN A 398 -4.29 -20.61 -9.45
C ASN A 398 -5.51 -20.53 -8.53
N ASP A 399 -5.92 -19.33 -8.17
CA ASP A 399 -7.11 -19.00 -7.40
C ASP A 399 -7.57 -17.58 -7.76
N LEU A 400 -8.82 -17.23 -7.44
CA LEU A 400 -9.34 -15.86 -7.52
C LEU A 400 -9.65 -15.28 -6.13
N GLN A 401 -9.28 -15.98 -5.06
CA GLN A 401 -9.46 -15.56 -3.68
C GLN A 401 -8.12 -15.42 -2.99
N LYS A 402 -8.01 -14.43 -2.10
CA LYS A 402 -6.85 -14.21 -1.25
C LYS A 402 -7.26 -13.88 0.18
N PHE A 403 -6.37 -14.10 1.13
CA PHE A 403 -6.51 -13.64 2.50
C PHE A 403 -6.09 -12.18 2.63
N ASP A 404 -6.87 -11.41 3.35
CA ASP A 404 -6.51 -10.09 3.87
C ASP A 404 -6.78 -10.01 5.39
N ASN A 405 -6.63 -8.81 5.97
CA ASN A 405 -6.85 -8.60 7.41
C ASN A 405 -8.28 -8.94 7.90
N ASN A 406 -9.25 -9.05 6.98
CA ASN A 406 -10.66 -9.35 7.27
C ASN A 406 -11.06 -10.80 6.93
N GLY A 407 -10.13 -11.60 6.39
CA GLY A 407 -10.35 -12.99 6.02
C GLY A 407 -10.21 -13.27 4.52
N LEU A 408 -10.80 -14.38 4.07
CA LEU A 408 -10.75 -14.80 2.67
C LEU A 408 -11.73 -13.99 1.82
N ARG A 409 -11.25 -13.33 0.78
CA ARG A 409 -12.07 -12.58 -0.18
C ARG A 409 -11.67 -12.81 -1.63
N PHE A 410 -12.58 -12.53 -2.54
CA PHE A 410 -12.24 -12.45 -3.96
C PHE A 410 -11.31 -11.27 -4.25
N LEU A 411 -10.50 -11.43 -5.29
CA LEU A 411 -9.71 -10.33 -5.83
C LEU A 411 -10.63 -9.15 -6.18
N ARG A 412 -10.12 -7.94 -6.03
CA ARG A 412 -10.75 -6.75 -6.59
C ARG A 412 -10.46 -6.68 -8.09
N SER A 413 -11.26 -5.92 -8.82
CA SER A 413 -11.08 -5.73 -10.26
C SER A 413 -9.72 -5.12 -10.61
N ASP A 414 -9.24 -4.16 -9.83
CA ASP A 414 -7.92 -3.55 -9.99
C ASP A 414 -6.80 -4.57 -9.82
N GLU A 415 -6.86 -5.40 -8.76
CA GLU A 415 -5.89 -6.47 -8.49
C GLU A 415 -5.87 -7.48 -9.65
N TYR A 416 -7.05 -7.95 -10.07
CA TYR A 416 -7.16 -8.88 -11.20
C TYR A 416 -6.59 -8.30 -12.48
N ASN A 417 -6.98 -7.07 -12.84
CA ASN A 417 -6.57 -6.42 -14.08
C ASN A 417 -5.06 -6.09 -14.08
N GLN A 418 -4.48 -5.74 -12.92
CA GLN A 418 -3.06 -5.52 -12.79
C GLN A 418 -2.25 -6.80 -13.01
N MET A 419 -2.71 -7.92 -12.44
CA MET A 419 -2.10 -9.23 -12.63
C MET A 419 -2.32 -9.78 -14.05
N ALA A 420 -3.55 -9.79 -14.55
CA ALA A 420 -3.87 -10.19 -15.92
C ALA A 420 -3.14 -9.29 -16.94
N GLY A 421 -2.96 -8.02 -16.58
CA GLY A 421 -2.24 -7.03 -17.36
C GLY A 421 -0.78 -7.35 -17.64
N ARG A 422 -0.20 -8.27 -16.92
CA ARG A 422 1.17 -8.78 -17.21
C ARG A 422 1.21 -9.71 -18.43
N ALA A 423 0.07 -10.20 -18.92
CA ALA A 423 0.02 -11.02 -20.11
C ALA A 423 0.13 -10.18 -21.40
N GLY A 424 0.92 -10.64 -22.35
CA GLY A 424 1.14 -10.00 -23.65
C GLY A 424 2.29 -8.98 -23.66
N ARG A 425 3.32 -9.26 -24.46
CA ARG A 425 4.51 -8.43 -24.62
C ARG A 425 4.36 -7.53 -25.84
N ARG A 426 4.42 -6.21 -25.65
CA ARG A 426 4.35 -5.23 -26.75
C ARG A 426 5.43 -5.50 -27.80
N GLY A 427 5.01 -5.55 -29.06
CA GLY A 427 5.94 -5.80 -30.18
C GLY A 427 6.32 -7.27 -30.41
N LEU A 428 5.97 -8.18 -29.48
CA LEU A 428 6.29 -9.61 -29.58
C LEU A 428 5.03 -10.49 -29.71
N ASP A 429 3.98 -10.17 -28.99
CA ASP A 429 2.77 -11.00 -28.92
C ASP A 429 1.58 -10.24 -29.52
N SER A 430 0.78 -10.95 -30.31
CA SER A 430 -0.46 -10.41 -30.89
C SER A 430 -1.60 -10.33 -29.86
N PHE A 431 -1.56 -11.16 -28.83
CA PHE A 431 -2.47 -11.17 -27.69
C PHE A 431 -1.79 -11.80 -26.46
N GLY A 432 -2.26 -11.43 -25.28
CA GLY A 432 -1.85 -12.01 -24.01
C GLY A 432 -2.85 -13.07 -23.55
N ASN A 433 -2.34 -14.22 -23.09
CA ASN A 433 -3.17 -15.30 -22.57
C ASN A 433 -3.38 -15.15 -21.08
N VAL A 434 -4.63 -15.24 -20.63
CA VAL A 434 -5.00 -15.32 -19.22
C VAL A 434 -5.75 -16.63 -18.99
N ILE A 435 -5.19 -17.52 -18.17
CA ILE A 435 -5.74 -18.86 -17.96
C ILE A 435 -6.20 -19.01 -16.51
N LEU A 436 -7.43 -19.45 -16.32
CA LEU A 436 -7.98 -19.82 -15.02
C LEU A 436 -7.84 -21.34 -14.85
N MET A 437 -7.20 -21.76 -13.76
CA MET A 437 -7.00 -23.16 -13.44
C MET A 437 -8.26 -23.81 -12.85
N PRO A 438 -8.54 -25.10 -13.11
CA PRO A 438 -9.67 -25.83 -12.53
C PRO A 438 -9.37 -26.32 -11.10
N THR A 439 -8.83 -25.46 -10.27
CA THR A 439 -8.35 -25.80 -8.91
C THR A 439 -9.13 -25.11 -7.80
N PHE A 440 -10.04 -24.21 -8.16
CA PHE A 440 -10.89 -23.45 -7.26
C PHE A 440 -12.32 -23.37 -7.77
N ASP A 441 -13.26 -22.98 -6.92
CA ASP A 441 -14.66 -22.84 -7.32
C ASP A 441 -14.88 -21.56 -8.13
N LEU A 442 -15.44 -21.73 -9.34
CA LEU A 442 -15.71 -20.59 -10.20
C LEU A 442 -16.79 -19.67 -9.59
N PRO A 443 -16.58 -18.37 -9.55
CA PRO A 443 -17.58 -17.41 -9.09
C PRO A 443 -18.81 -17.42 -10.00
N SER A 444 -19.83 -16.61 -9.68
CA SER A 444 -20.96 -16.40 -10.61
C SER A 444 -20.49 -15.61 -11.84
N GLU A 445 -21.23 -15.73 -12.98
CA GLU A 445 -20.91 -14.96 -14.18
C GLU A 445 -20.88 -13.45 -13.93
N ASN A 446 -21.82 -12.95 -13.12
CA ASN A 446 -21.84 -11.53 -12.74
C ASN A 446 -20.60 -11.12 -11.94
N MET A 447 -20.16 -11.97 -11.00
CA MET A 447 -18.95 -11.75 -10.23
C MET A 447 -17.71 -11.78 -11.12
N MET A 448 -17.67 -12.71 -12.09
CA MET A 448 -16.58 -12.79 -13.06
C MET A 448 -16.53 -11.57 -13.97
N LYS A 449 -17.68 -11.08 -14.42
CA LYS A 449 -17.79 -9.81 -15.17
C LYS A 449 -17.29 -8.64 -14.35
N GLN A 450 -17.66 -8.56 -13.07
CA GLN A 450 -17.16 -7.52 -12.16
C GLN A 450 -15.64 -7.58 -11.97
N LEU A 451 -15.07 -8.78 -11.83
CA LEU A 451 -13.63 -8.96 -11.72
C LEU A 451 -12.89 -8.49 -12.99
N MET A 452 -13.36 -8.90 -14.16
CA MET A 452 -12.66 -8.68 -15.42
C MET A 452 -12.90 -7.30 -16.02
N SER A 453 -14.12 -6.78 -15.95
CA SER A 453 -14.54 -5.50 -16.55
C SER A 453 -14.92 -4.45 -15.52
N GLY A 454 -14.78 -4.76 -14.22
CA GLY A 454 -15.15 -3.88 -13.14
C GLY A 454 -14.38 -2.58 -13.18
N LYS A 455 -15.00 -1.54 -12.71
CA LYS A 455 -14.34 -0.26 -12.48
C LYS A 455 -13.30 -0.46 -11.38
N SER A 456 -12.18 0.25 -11.49
CA SER A 456 -11.24 0.40 -10.38
C SER A 456 -12.00 0.83 -9.12
N PRO A 457 -11.55 0.45 -7.91
CA PRO A 457 -12.19 0.92 -6.69
C PRO A 457 -12.19 2.44 -6.65
N HIS A 458 -13.22 3.02 -6.01
CA HIS A 458 -13.27 4.47 -5.82
C HIS A 458 -11.97 4.95 -5.19
N LEU A 459 -11.44 6.02 -5.74
CA LEU A 459 -10.30 6.70 -5.19
C LEU A 459 -10.78 7.42 -3.93
N ASN A 460 -10.38 6.93 -2.77
CA ASN A 460 -10.72 7.50 -1.47
C ASN A 460 -9.45 7.91 -0.75
N SER A 461 -9.45 9.09 -0.18
CA SER A 461 -8.36 9.55 0.67
C SER A 461 -8.05 8.56 1.80
N LYS A 462 -6.78 8.35 2.06
CA LYS A 462 -6.26 7.58 3.21
C LYS A 462 -5.60 8.49 4.24
N PHE A 463 -5.77 9.79 4.08
CA PHE A 463 -5.22 10.75 5.02
C PHE A 463 -5.79 10.52 6.42
N GLN A 464 -4.90 10.41 7.37
CA GLN A 464 -5.20 10.30 8.79
C GLN A 464 -4.21 11.16 9.56
N LEU A 465 -4.71 11.92 10.52
CA LEU A 465 -3.87 12.61 11.48
C LEU A 465 -3.04 11.59 12.28
N ASN A 466 -1.80 11.95 12.57
CA ASN A 466 -0.95 11.23 13.51
C ASN A 466 -0.17 12.23 14.37
N TYR A 467 0.39 11.78 15.47
CA TYR A 467 1.09 12.66 16.41
C TYR A 467 2.35 13.25 15.81
N GLN A 468 3.08 12.49 15.00
CA GLN A 468 4.27 12.98 14.30
C GLN A 468 3.93 14.17 13.39
N PHE A 469 2.83 14.08 12.63
CA PHE A 469 2.36 15.17 11.77
C PHE A 469 2.07 16.43 12.61
N ILE A 470 1.33 16.28 13.71
CA ILE A 470 0.99 17.41 14.59
C ILE A 470 2.26 18.03 15.19
N LEU A 471 3.17 17.24 15.73
CA LEU A 471 4.41 17.72 16.32
C LEU A 471 5.29 18.45 15.28
N LYS A 472 5.45 17.88 14.08
CA LYS A 472 6.21 18.50 12.98
C LYS A 472 5.60 19.80 12.49
N THR A 473 4.29 19.90 12.43
CA THR A 473 3.61 21.13 12.02
C THR A 473 3.66 22.22 13.07
N ILE A 474 3.64 21.87 14.36
CA ILE A 474 3.84 22.85 15.46
C ILE A 474 5.28 23.38 15.46
N ILE A 475 6.27 22.53 15.19
CA ILE A 475 7.68 22.94 15.10
C ILE A 475 7.90 23.91 13.94
N ASN A 476 7.16 23.75 12.86
CA ASN A 476 7.26 24.63 11.69
C ASN A 476 6.25 25.77 11.80
N SER A 477 6.68 26.90 12.32
CA SER A 477 5.84 28.09 12.52
C SER A 477 5.24 28.70 11.22
N GLU A 478 5.80 28.37 10.06
CA GLU A 478 5.29 28.83 8.74
C GLU A 478 4.18 27.92 8.20
N PHE A 479 3.91 26.79 8.83
CA PHE A 479 2.95 25.81 8.35
C PHE A 479 1.57 26.04 8.98
N ASP A 480 0.62 26.55 8.20
CA ASP A 480 -0.78 26.62 8.63
C ASP A 480 -1.44 25.23 8.51
N ILE A 481 -1.57 24.56 9.64
CA ILE A 481 -2.20 23.23 9.71
C ILE A 481 -3.69 23.28 9.32
N ASN A 482 -4.39 24.39 9.57
CA ASN A 482 -5.81 24.50 9.21
C ASN A 482 -5.96 24.63 7.70
N ASP A 483 -5.15 25.47 7.05
CA ASP A 483 -5.11 25.57 5.60
C ASP A 483 -4.75 24.21 4.97
N TYR A 484 -3.78 23.51 5.53
CA TYR A 484 -3.41 22.16 5.07
C TYR A 484 -4.60 21.20 5.16
N LEU A 485 -5.30 21.13 6.30
CA LEU A 485 -6.42 20.22 6.51
C LEU A 485 -7.61 20.52 5.60
N GLU A 486 -7.90 21.78 5.33
CA GLU A 486 -8.96 22.19 4.39
C GLU A 486 -8.63 21.82 2.94
N ASN A 487 -7.35 21.75 2.58
CA ASN A 487 -6.89 21.41 1.23
C ASN A 487 -6.63 19.89 1.02
N THR A 488 -6.83 19.03 2.02
CA THR A 488 -6.67 17.57 1.87
C THR A 488 -7.68 16.99 0.88
N PHE A 489 -7.29 15.93 0.18
CA PHE A 489 -8.20 15.17 -0.67
C PHE A 489 -9.38 14.60 0.13
N PHE A 490 -9.12 14.19 1.38
CA PHE A 490 -10.16 13.80 2.33
C PHE A 490 -11.25 14.86 2.49
N LYS A 491 -10.86 16.12 2.72
CA LYS A 491 -11.83 17.23 2.91
C LYS A 491 -12.62 17.49 1.62
N GLN A 492 -11.94 17.46 0.47
CA GLN A 492 -12.61 17.62 -0.82
C GLN A 492 -13.65 16.52 -1.09
N GLU A 493 -13.34 15.26 -0.76
CA GLU A 493 -14.30 14.15 -0.85
C GLU A 493 -15.50 14.36 0.06
N LYS A 494 -15.25 14.71 1.31
CA LYS A 494 -16.31 14.97 2.30
C LYS A 494 -17.20 16.13 1.88
N ASN A 495 -16.62 17.20 1.32
CA ASN A 495 -17.39 18.35 0.84
C ASN A 495 -18.40 17.98 -0.28
N LYS A 496 -18.14 16.94 -1.08
CA LYS A 496 -19.12 16.46 -2.07
C LYS A 496 -20.33 15.81 -1.44
N PHE A 497 -20.13 15.02 -0.39
CA PHE A 497 -21.24 14.46 0.39
C PHE A 497 -22.03 15.54 1.10
N LYS A 498 -21.36 16.59 1.59
CA LYS A 498 -21.97 17.74 2.26
C LYS A 498 -23.09 18.37 1.44
N VAL A 499 -22.93 18.50 0.13
CA VAL A 499 -23.97 19.07 -0.75
C VAL A 499 -25.22 18.19 -0.75
N GLY A 500 -25.07 16.88 -0.81
CA GLY A 500 -26.18 15.92 -0.71
C GLY A 500 -26.88 15.99 0.65
N ASP A 501 -26.11 15.99 1.73
CA ASP A 501 -26.62 16.09 3.11
C ASP A 501 -27.32 17.41 3.36
N LEU A 502 -26.80 18.53 2.85
CA LEU A 502 -27.46 19.84 2.94
C LEU A 502 -28.82 19.87 2.22
N ASN A 503 -28.90 19.24 1.03
CA ASN A 503 -30.18 19.15 0.31
C ASN A 503 -31.17 18.27 1.06
N ARG A 504 -30.71 17.11 1.57
CA ARG A 504 -31.52 16.20 2.36
C ARG A 504 -32.01 16.86 3.68
N LYS A 505 -31.12 17.63 4.35
CA LYS A 505 -31.47 18.43 5.51
C LYS A 505 -32.61 19.40 5.20
N LYS A 506 -32.49 20.17 4.10
CA LYS A 506 -33.56 21.11 3.68
C LYS A 506 -34.90 20.41 3.41
N GLU A 507 -34.86 19.21 2.83
CA GLU A 507 -36.08 18.41 2.59
C GLU A 507 -36.72 17.93 3.91
N LEU A 508 -35.89 17.49 4.88
CA LEU A 508 -36.34 17.03 6.18
C LEU A 508 -36.85 18.20 7.03
N ASP A 509 -36.17 19.35 6.99
CA ASP A 509 -36.64 20.58 7.65
C ASP A 509 -38.03 20.98 7.15
N LYS A 510 -38.23 20.99 5.79
CA LYS A 510 -39.57 21.24 5.22
C LYS A 510 -40.62 20.20 5.62
N LYS A 511 -40.23 18.92 5.70
CA LYS A 511 -41.13 17.89 6.21
C LYS A 511 -41.49 18.14 7.67
N LEU A 512 -40.50 18.51 8.49
CA LEU A 512 -40.69 18.79 9.92
C LEU A 512 -41.67 19.97 10.14
N GLU A 513 -41.58 21.02 9.31
CA GLU A 513 -42.50 22.16 9.33
C GLU A 513 -43.97 21.72 9.23
N ASN A 514 -44.27 20.69 8.46
CA ASN A 514 -45.64 20.15 8.36
C ASN A 514 -46.12 19.47 9.65
N TYR A 515 -45.22 19.15 10.58
CA TYR A 515 -45.52 18.53 11.86
C TYR A 515 -45.50 19.55 13.05
N TYR A 516 -45.15 20.83 12.78
CA TYR A 516 -45.19 21.89 13.82
C TYR A 516 -46.60 22.10 14.42
N ASN A 517 -47.64 21.59 13.76
CA ASN A 517 -49.01 21.60 14.26
C ASN A 517 -49.34 20.40 15.17
N ILE A 518 -48.39 19.61 15.60
CA ILE A 518 -48.64 18.66 16.69
C ILE A 518 -48.76 19.48 17.97
N ASP A 519 -49.97 19.50 18.54
CA ASP A 519 -50.32 20.20 19.80
C ASP A 519 -49.21 19.86 20.84
N ASP A 520 -48.62 20.89 21.45
CA ASP A 520 -47.54 20.73 22.45
C ASP A 520 -47.99 19.82 23.61
N LYS A 521 -49.26 19.79 23.90
CA LYS A 521 -49.86 18.86 24.89
C LYS A 521 -49.74 17.41 24.46
N MET A 522 -49.95 17.14 23.18
CA MET A 522 -49.78 15.77 22.63
C MET A 522 -48.33 15.31 22.66
N LYS A 523 -47.41 16.20 22.37
CA LYS A 523 -45.97 15.90 22.45
C LYS A 523 -45.55 15.51 23.88
N ILE A 524 -45.95 16.28 24.87
CA ILE A 524 -45.69 15.96 26.29
C ILE A 524 -46.27 14.59 26.68
N ILE A 525 -47.46 14.27 26.18
CA ILE A 525 -48.12 12.99 26.43
C ILE A 525 -47.32 11.83 25.81
N PHE A 526 -46.89 11.96 24.55
CA PHE A 526 -46.12 10.92 23.87
C PHE A 526 -44.72 10.77 24.45
N ASP A 527 -44.04 11.88 24.80
CA ASP A 527 -42.76 11.85 25.49
C ASP A 527 -42.85 11.05 26.80
N ARG A 528 -43.94 11.30 27.55
CA ARG A 528 -44.19 10.58 28.80
C ARG A 528 -44.51 9.09 28.58
N ILE A 529 -45.28 8.77 27.55
CA ILE A 529 -45.54 7.37 27.16
C ILE A 529 -44.21 6.66 26.83
N GLN A 530 -43.36 7.29 26.05
CA GLN A 530 -42.08 6.74 25.65
C GLN A 530 -41.12 6.54 26.85
N GLU A 531 -41.11 7.50 27.78
CA GLU A 531 -40.37 7.39 29.02
C GLU A 531 -40.81 6.17 29.84
N ILE A 532 -42.11 5.96 30.00
CA ILE A 532 -42.65 4.82 30.71
C ILE A 532 -42.32 3.50 29.99
N GLU A 533 -42.51 3.44 28.67
CA GLU A 533 -42.20 2.24 27.88
C GLU A 533 -40.73 1.89 27.92
N ASN A 534 -39.82 2.88 27.81
CA ASN A 534 -38.37 2.67 27.92
C ASN A 534 -37.98 2.17 29.32
N ARG A 535 -38.63 2.69 30.36
CA ARG A 535 -38.42 2.26 31.73
C ARG A 535 -38.85 0.79 31.94
N PHE A 536 -39.89 0.33 31.24
CA PHE A 536 -40.29 -1.08 31.23
C PHE A 536 -39.37 -1.99 30.42
N LYS A 537 -38.78 -1.49 29.35
CA LYS A 537 -37.81 -2.23 28.52
C LYS A 537 -36.44 -2.34 29.16
N ASN A 538 -36.09 -1.46 30.06
CA ASN A 538 -34.78 -1.44 30.71
C ASN A 538 -34.67 -2.55 31.75
N THR A 539 -34.00 -3.64 31.40
CA THR A 539 -33.80 -4.84 32.25
C THR A 539 -32.92 -4.60 33.47
N TYR A 540 -32.16 -3.52 33.50
CA TYR A 540 -31.28 -3.15 34.62
C TYR A 540 -31.98 -2.45 35.76
N ILE A 541 -33.21 -1.92 35.53
CA ILE A 541 -33.98 -1.21 36.56
C ILE A 541 -35.07 -2.12 37.11
N LYS A 542 -34.88 -2.66 38.32
CA LYS A 542 -35.92 -3.41 39.04
C LYS A 542 -37.04 -2.46 39.51
N ILE A 543 -38.18 -2.40 38.79
CA ILE A 543 -39.35 -1.64 39.16
C ILE A 543 -40.17 -2.47 40.17
N LYS A 544 -40.50 -1.90 41.34
CA LYS A 544 -41.34 -2.56 42.35
C LYS A 544 -42.78 -2.73 41.83
N ASN A 545 -43.44 -3.82 42.19
CA ASN A 545 -44.81 -4.16 41.71
C ASN A 545 -45.82 -3.04 41.88
N LYS A 546 -45.78 -2.32 42.99
CA LYS A 546 -46.68 -1.17 43.26
C LYS A 546 -46.43 0.00 42.30
N GLU A 547 -45.15 0.26 41.97
CA GLU A 547 -44.75 1.30 41.03
C GLU A 547 -45.09 0.89 39.61
N ARG A 548 -44.88 -0.35 39.25
CA ARG A 548 -45.24 -0.92 37.94
C ARG A 548 -46.74 -0.84 37.69
N SER A 549 -47.55 -1.14 38.69
CA SER A 549 -49.02 -0.98 38.61
C SER A 549 -49.43 0.48 38.40
N LYS A 550 -48.79 1.42 39.11
CA LYS A 550 -49.03 2.87 38.96
C LYS A 550 -48.67 3.34 37.54
N LEU A 551 -47.53 2.99 37.06
CA LEU A 551 -47.05 3.35 35.69
C LEU A 551 -47.95 2.72 34.61
N ASN A 552 -48.44 1.48 34.79
CA ASN A 552 -49.37 0.86 33.87
C ASN A 552 -50.72 1.58 33.82
N ASN A 553 -51.23 2.04 34.95
CA ASN A 553 -52.48 2.80 34.99
C ASN A 553 -52.30 4.18 34.33
N GLU A 554 -51.15 4.83 34.58
CA GLU A 554 -50.80 6.10 33.92
C GLU A 554 -50.69 5.88 32.39
N LEU A 555 -50.02 4.85 31.94
CA LEU A 555 -49.91 4.51 30.54
C LEU A 555 -51.26 4.28 29.85
N ARG A 556 -52.22 3.59 30.55
CA ARG A 556 -53.57 3.37 30.06
C ARG A 556 -54.32 4.70 29.91
N SER A 557 -54.26 5.57 30.92
CA SER A 557 -54.93 6.88 30.88
C SER A 557 -54.36 7.80 29.79
N LEU A 558 -53.05 7.77 29.55
CA LEU A 558 -52.38 8.53 28.48
C LEU A 558 -52.76 8.00 27.08
N LYS A 559 -53.03 6.71 26.95
CA LYS A 559 -53.45 6.08 25.68
C LYS A 559 -54.94 6.16 25.40
N ASP A 560 -55.73 6.57 26.36
CA ASP A 560 -57.20 6.74 26.26
C ASP A 560 -57.59 8.11 25.67
N ILE A 561 -56.96 8.48 24.57
CA ILE A 561 -57.17 9.74 23.85
C ILE A 561 -57.93 9.46 22.56
N LYS A 562 -58.89 10.31 22.21
CA LYS A 562 -59.60 10.19 20.94
C LYS A 562 -58.65 10.22 19.76
N ASN A 563 -58.74 9.22 18.89
CA ASN A 563 -57.84 9.03 17.72
C ASN A 563 -56.37 8.76 18.07
N TYR A 564 -56.10 8.18 19.24
CA TYR A 564 -54.71 7.84 19.69
C TYR A 564 -53.88 7.16 18.61
N PRO A 565 -54.31 6.15 17.87
CA PRO A 565 -53.48 5.48 16.84
C PRO A 565 -53.03 6.42 15.72
N ILE A 566 -53.86 7.41 15.36
CA ILE A 566 -53.50 8.38 14.31
C ILE A 566 -52.42 9.34 14.82
N HIS A 567 -52.58 9.80 16.04
CA HIS A 567 -51.64 10.70 16.69
C HIS A 567 -50.31 9.97 16.99
N GLU A 568 -50.37 8.72 17.40
CA GLU A 568 -49.17 7.89 17.62
C GLU A 568 -48.39 7.69 16.34
N THR A 569 -49.02 7.40 15.21
CA THR A 569 -48.37 7.27 13.92
C THR A 569 -47.68 8.56 13.50
N LYS A 570 -48.36 9.68 13.58
CA LYS A 570 -47.77 11.00 13.30
C LYS A 570 -46.62 11.36 14.22
N TYR A 571 -46.70 11.01 15.48
CA TYR A 571 -45.59 11.24 16.42
C TYR A 571 -44.38 10.34 16.14
N LYS A 572 -44.60 9.09 15.79
CA LYS A 572 -43.51 8.19 15.35
C LYS A 572 -42.84 8.69 14.08
N GLU A 573 -43.61 9.18 13.12
CA GLU A 573 -43.05 9.79 11.89
C GLU A 573 -42.25 11.06 12.24
N TYR A 574 -42.74 11.91 13.12
CA TYR A 574 -42.02 13.09 13.62
C TYR A 574 -40.66 12.69 14.25
N LEU A 575 -40.65 11.67 15.12
CA LEU A 575 -39.46 11.20 15.79
C LEU A 575 -38.43 10.63 14.79
N ASN A 576 -38.92 9.90 13.78
CA ASN A 576 -38.04 9.38 12.72
C ASN A 576 -37.41 10.52 11.91
N ILE A 577 -38.19 11.50 11.49
CA ILE A 577 -37.68 12.68 10.76
C ILE A 577 -36.68 13.45 11.63
N LYS A 578 -36.97 13.62 12.92
CA LYS A 578 -36.05 14.30 13.86
C LYS A 578 -34.74 13.53 14.01
N LYS A 579 -34.82 12.21 14.16
CA LYS A 579 -33.64 11.36 14.22
C LYS A 579 -32.80 11.45 12.95
N ASP A 580 -33.45 11.33 11.77
CA ASP A 580 -32.76 11.48 10.48
C ASP A 580 -32.10 12.85 10.35
N LEU A 581 -32.73 13.90 10.87
CA LEU A 581 -32.20 15.27 10.87
C LEU A 581 -30.99 15.40 11.81
N ASP A 582 -31.08 14.83 13.01
CA ASP A 582 -29.99 14.82 13.98
C ASP A 582 -28.78 14.03 13.40
N ASP A 583 -29.02 12.88 12.77
CA ASP A 583 -27.98 12.08 12.10
C ASP A 583 -27.28 12.87 10.96
N ILE A 584 -28.06 13.61 10.16
CA ILE A 584 -27.51 14.48 9.10
C ILE A 584 -26.75 15.67 9.69
N CYS A 585 -27.27 16.31 10.73
CA CYS A 585 -26.58 17.40 11.40
C CYS A 585 -25.23 16.92 11.98
N GLN A 586 -25.21 15.75 12.58
CA GLN A 586 -23.98 15.14 13.08
C GLN A 586 -23.00 14.80 11.93
N SER A 587 -23.50 14.29 10.80
CA SER A 587 -22.69 14.06 9.60
C SER A 587 -22.07 15.35 9.09
N LEU A 588 -22.84 16.40 8.94
CA LEU A 588 -22.38 17.73 8.51
C LEU A 588 -21.34 18.31 9.49
N TRP A 589 -21.59 18.19 10.79
CA TRP A 589 -20.64 18.64 11.81
C TRP A 589 -19.31 17.88 11.73
N ASN A 590 -19.37 16.55 11.56
CA ASN A 590 -18.18 15.72 11.39
C ASN A 590 -17.40 16.09 10.13
N ILE A 591 -18.06 16.45 9.03
CA ILE A 591 -17.42 16.93 7.81
C ILE A 591 -16.67 18.24 8.05
N ASP A 592 -17.28 19.18 8.78
CA ASP A 592 -16.72 20.52 8.98
C ASP A 592 -15.67 20.57 10.11
N TYR A 593 -15.92 19.90 11.21
CA TYR A 593 -15.16 20.07 12.45
C TYR A 593 -14.53 18.78 12.99
N GLY A 594 -14.96 17.60 12.53
CA GLY A 594 -14.52 16.34 13.13
C GLY A 594 -13.01 16.13 13.11
N MET A 595 -12.32 16.56 12.04
CA MET A 595 -10.87 16.44 11.94
C MET A 595 -10.16 17.45 12.87
N LEU A 596 -10.66 18.67 12.95
CA LEU A 596 -10.12 19.70 13.86
C LEU A 596 -10.32 19.30 15.31
N GLN A 597 -11.52 18.78 15.66
CA GLN A 597 -11.79 18.27 17.01
C GLN A 597 -10.85 17.12 17.37
N ASN A 598 -10.65 16.18 16.46
CA ASN A 598 -9.71 15.07 16.70
C ASN A 598 -8.29 15.59 16.90
N MET A 599 -7.84 16.57 16.10
CA MET A 599 -6.56 17.23 16.29
C MET A 599 -6.43 17.91 17.65
N ASP A 600 -7.48 18.61 18.09
CA ASP A 600 -7.48 19.28 19.41
C ASP A 600 -7.43 18.24 20.55
N ASN A 601 -8.15 17.14 20.42
CA ASN A 601 -8.10 16.03 21.38
C ASN A 601 -6.69 15.43 21.45
N MET A 602 -6.03 15.24 20.29
CA MET A 602 -4.63 14.78 20.24
C MET A 602 -3.67 15.79 20.87
N LYS A 603 -3.84 17.09 20.63
CA LYS A 603 -3.04 18.15 21.29
C LYS A 603 -3.24 18.13 22.81
N GLN A 604 -4.46 17.88 23.31
CA GLN A 604 -4.72 17.74 24.74
C GLN A 604 -3.96 16.55 25.33
N LEU A 605 -3.92 15.40 24.64
CA LEU A 605 -3.11 14.25 25.06
C LEU A 605 -1.62 14.59 25.10
N LEU A 606 -1.12 15.26 24.05
CA LEU A 606 0.27 15.71 23.99
C LEU A 606 0.64 16.67 25.13
N ASN A 607 -0.23 17.63 25.43
CA ASN A 607 -0.06 18.56 26.56
C ASN A 607 -0.08 17.83 27.90
N LYS A 608 -1.04 16.94 28.14
CA LYS A 608 -1.17 16.17 29.38
C LYS A 608 0.08 15.33 29.67
N ASN A 609 0.75 14.85 28.62
CA ASN A 609 1.93 14.00 28.73
C ASN A 609 3.23 14.76 28.48
N GLU A 610 3.22 16.07 28.53
CA GLU A 610 4.41 16.93 28.45
C GLU A 610 5.20 16.80 27.14
N PHE A 611 4.56 16.43 26.03
CA PHE A 611 5.14 16.59 24.68
C PHE A 611 5.07 18.03 24.21
N LEU A 612 4.07 18.75 24.67
CA LEU A 612 3.91 20.18 24.47
C LEU A 612 3.93 20.89 25.84
N ASP A 613 4.43 22.11 25.86
CA ASP A 613 4.36 22.98 27.02
C ASP A 613 2.97 23.65 27.15
N ILE A 614 2.77 24.43 28.22
CA ILE A 614 1.52 25.15 28.49
C ILE A 614 1.19 26.13 27.36
N SER A 615 2.19 26.63 26.65
CA SER A 615 2.02 27.53 25.50
C SER A 615 1.76 26.79 24.18
N GLY A 616 1.79 25.46 24.20
CA GLY A 616 1.61 24.61 23.01
C GLY A 616 2.86 24.40 22.18
N ASN A 617 4.06 24.82 22.67
CA ASN A 617 5.34 24.58 22.00
C ASN A 617 5.86 23.17 22.34
N PRO A 618 6.60 22.54 21.43
CA PRO A 618 7.20 21.23 21.69
C PRO A 618 8.25 21.32 22.81
N THR A 619 8.13 20.42 23.78
CA THR A 619 9.17 20.20 24.79
C THR A 619 10.31 19.35 24.20
N GLN A 620 11.35 19.07 24.98
CA GLN A 620 12.39 18.12 24.56
C GLN A 620 11.79 16.76 24.19
N LYS A 621 10.84 16.25 24.96
CA LYS A 621 10.10 15.01 24.66
C LYS A 621 9.32 15.09 23.34
N GLY A 622 8.67 16.24 23.08
CA GLY A 622 7.97 16.48 21.82
C GLY A 622 8.93 16.53 20.62
N LEU A 623 10.10 17.17 20.78
CA LEU A 623 11.14 17.20 19.75
C LEU A 623 11.66 15.79 19.44
N ILE A 624 11.94 14.99 20.47
CA ILE A 624 12.33 13.59 20.33
C ILE A 624 11.31 12.84 19.48
N SER A 625 10.03 12.91 19.86
CA SER A 625 8.95 12.17 19.17
C SER A 625 8.72 12.65 17.74
N SER A 626 8.94 13.92 17.44
CA SER A 626 8.83 14.47 16.08
C SER A 626 9.86 13.88 15.11
N CYS A 627 11.03 13.46 15.62
CA CYS A 627 12.11 12.88 14.82
C CYS A 627 11.94 11.37 14.56
N ILE A 628 11.08 10.69 15.33
CA ILE A 628 10.85 9.26 15.22
C ILE A 628 9.95 9.00 14.02
N SER A 629 10.35 8.06 13.15
CA SER A 629 9.59 7.60 11.99
C SER A 629 9.45 6.09 12.00
N ASP A 630 8.42 5.58 11.33
CA ASP A 630 8.18 4.14 11.08
C ASP A 630 7.79 3.28 12.31
N VAL A 631 7.72 3.87 13.49
CA VAL A 631 7.28 3.24 14.75
C VAL A 631 6.43 4.22 15.55
N ASN A 632 5.78 3.74 16.63
CA ASN A 632 4.97 4.59 17.48
C ASN A 632 5.81 5.68 18.16
N GLU A 633 5.64 6.91 17.69
CA GLU A 633 6.43 8.07 18.10
C GLU A 633 6.22 8.50 19.54
N LEU A 634 5.03 8.29 20.11
CA LEU A 634 4.75 8.60 21.52
C LEU A 634 5.47 7.64 22.44
N VAL A 635 5.36 6.35 22.15
CA VAL A 635 5.89 5.27 22.98
C VAL A 635 7.41 5.27 22.97
N LEU A 636 8.01 5.28 21.77
CA LEU A 636 9.46 5.32 21.66
C LEU A 636 10.05 6.66 22.16
N GLY A 637 9.37 7.77 21.89
CA GLY A 637 9.78 9.10 22.39
C GLY A 637 9.78 9.18 23.91
N GLU A 638 8.75 8.65 24.58
CA GLU A 638 8.72 8.56 26.04
C GLU A 638 9.78 7.61 26.58
N ALA A 639 9.98 6.46 25.96
CA ALA A 639 11.01 5.49 26.35
C ALA A 639 12.42 6.10 26.31
N ILE A 640 12.74 6.86 25.24
CA ILE A 640 14.03 7.57 25.13
C ILE A 640 14.14 8.68 26.16
N ASN A 641 13.10 9.48 26.35
CA ASN A 641 13.07 10.58 27.31
C ASN A 641 13.25 10.08 28.76
N ASN A 642 12.65 8.95 29.09
CA ASN A 642 12.74 8.32 30.42
C ASN A 642 14.04 7.53 30.64
N GLY A 643 14.96 7.53 29.66
CA GLY A 643 16.26 6.87 29.80
C GLY A 643 16.20 5.34 29.76
N LEU A 644 15.17 4.74 29.16
CA LEU A 644 15.00 3.30 29.11
C LEU A 644 16.17 2.56 28.42
N PHE A 645 16.88 3.25 27.54
CA PHE A 645 18.05 2.75 26.81
C PHE A 645 19.36 2.80 27.61
N ASP A 646 19.40 3.59 28.68
CA ASP A 646 20.66 3.94 29.34
C ASP A 646 21.33 2.72 30.02
N ASN A 647 20.54 1.78 30.52
CA ASN A 647 21.01 0.56 31.19
C ASN A 647 21.06 -0.69 30.32
N LEU A 648 20.72 -0.59 29.03
CA LEU A 648 20.73 -1.69 28.08
C LEU A 648 22.09 -1.82 27.40
N ASN A 649 22.53 -3.05 27.12
CA ASN A 649 23.64 -3.30 26.21
C ASN A 649 23.18 -3.20 24.75
N PHE A 650 24.08 -3.42 23.79
CA PHE A 650 23.75 -3.34 22.38
C PHE A 650 22.68 -4.37 21.98
N GLU A 651 22.82 -5.61 22.39
CA GLU A 651 21.92 -6.71 22.08
C GLU A 651 20.52 -6.46 22.63
N ASP A 652 20.44 -5.94 23.85
CA ASP A 652 19.17 -5.58 24.49
C ASP A 652 18.48 -4.39 23.79
N ILE A 653 19.24 -3.39 23.31
CA ILE A 653 18.70 -2.28 22.52
C ILE A 653 18.07 -2.83 21.23
N ILE A 654 18.76 -3.75 20.54
CA ILE A 654 18.22 -4.39 19.33
C ILE A 654 16.96 -5.18 19.65
N GLY A 655 16.96 -5.95 20.73
CA GLY A 655 15.78 -6.69 21.20
C GLY A 655 14.60 -5.77 21.52
N LEU A 656 14.85 -4.63 22.20
CA LEU A 656 13.82 -3.65 22.50
C LEU A 656 13.22 -3.04 21.22
N LEU A 657 14.07 -2.65 20.27
CA LEU A 657 13.61 -2.04 19.01
C LEU A 657 12.87 -3.03 18.12
N SER A 658 13.22 -4.32 18.17
CA SER A 658 12.53 -5.36 17.42
C SER A 658 11.06 -5.53 17.85
N SER A 659 10.70 -5.13 19.08
CA SER A 659 9.33 -5.19 19.57
C SER A 659 8.35 -4.23 18.86
N PHE A 660 8.86 -3.29 18.08
CA PHE A 660 8.07 -2.40 17.22
C PHE A 660 7.87 -2.95 15.81
N ILE A 661 8.46 -4.10 15.46
CA ILE A 661 8.46 -4.63 14.10
C ILE A 661 7.25 -5.53 13.87
N ASN A 662 6.26 -5.02 13.16
CA ASN A 662 5.08 -5.77 12.73
C ASN A 662 5.39 -6.60 11.48
N GLU A 663 6.14 -7.69 11.63
CA GLU A 663 6.39 -8.69 10.59
C GLU A 663 5.90 -10.04 11.12
N LYS A 664 4.64 -10.37 10.87
CA LYS A 664 4.11 -11.67 11.28
C LYS A 664 4.72 -12.79 10.45
N ASP A 665 5.28 -13.77 11.10
CA ASP A 665 5.61 -15.03 10.46
C ASP A 665 4.41 -15.99 10.58
N PRO A 666 3.89 -16.53 9.46
CA PRO A 666 2.74 -17.45 9.51
C PRO A 666 2.99 -18.73 10.30
N ASN A 667 4.26 -19.04 10.59
CA ASN A 667 4.67 -20.23 11.33
C ASN A 667 5.00 -19.93 12.80
N SER A 668 4.95 -18.65 13.23
CA SER A 668 5.20 -18.31 14.63
C SER A 668 4.02 -18.71 15.50
N GLU A 669 4.30 -19.39 16.60
CA GLU A 669 3.36 -19.62 17.70
C GLU A 669 3.17 -18.30 18.46
N GLU A 670 1.99 -18.08 19.04
CA GLU A 670 1.76 -16.93 19.92
C GLU A 670 2.70 -17.02 21.11
N LYS A 671 3.61 -16.05 21.26
CA LYS A 671 4.56 -15.96 22.36
C LYS A 671 4.08 -14.99 23.42
N TYR A 672 4.40 -15.31 24.67
CA TYR A 672 4.18 -14.43 25.81
C TYR A 672 5.51 -13.88 26.33
N LEU A 673 5.50 -12.65 26.83
CA LEU A 673 6.72 -11.96 27.29
C LEU A 673 7.52 -12.75 28.32
N GLY A 674 6.84 -13.55 29.18
CA GLY A 674 7.46 -14.38 30.20
C GLY A 674 8.15 -15.65 29.70
N GLU A 675 7.96 -16.00 28.43
CA GLU A 675 8.49 -17.22 27.80
C GLU A 675 9.77 -16.96 26.99
N LEU A 676 10.15 -15.67 26.81
CA LEU A 676 11.31 -15.30 26.01
C LEU A 676 12.62 -15.56 26.77
N ASP A 677 13.60 -16.17 26.09
CA ASP A 677 14.97 -16.38 26.58
C ASP A 677 15.82 -15.11 26.35
N ILE A 678 15.62 -14.10 27.19
CA ILE A 678 16.24 -12.76 27.08
C ILE A 678 16.82 -12.31 28.42
N SER A 679 17.65 -11.26 28.37
CA SER A 679 18.26 -10.70 29.60
C SER A 679 17.19 -10.14 30.55
N PRO A 680 17.44 -10.17 31.88
CA PRO A 680 16.55 -9.53 32.84
C PRO A 680 16.33 -8.04 32.57
N GLN A 681 17.36 -7.34 32.05
CA GLN A 681 17.33 -5.94 31.74
C GLN A 681 16.38 -5.65 30.56
N LEU A 682 16.47 -6.47 29.49
CA LEU A 682 15.56 -6.39 28.35
C LEU A 682 14.13 -6.71 28.76
N ASN A 683 13.92 -7.76 29.56
CA ASN A 683 12.59 -8.13 30.04
C ASN A 683 11.97 -6.99 30.88
N TYR A 684 12.75 -6.32 31.73
CA TYR A 684 12.29 -5.17 32.49
C TYR A 684 11.93 -4.01 31.53
N ALA A 685 12.79 -3.70 30.54
CA ALA A 685 12.54 -2.65 29.57
C ALA A 685 11.28 -2.89 28.72
N LEU A 686 11.04 -4.13 28.30
CA LEU A 686 9.82 -4.51 27.54
C LEU A 686 8.55 -4.37 28.39
N LYS A 687 8.61 -4.68 29.69
CA LYS A 687 7.48 -4.44 30.61
C LYS A 687 7.16 -2.96 30.73
N GLN A 688 8.20 -2.12 30.92
CA GLN A 688 8.01 -0.68 30.98
C GLN A 688 7.45 -0.13 29.66
N LEU A 689 7.91 -0.67 28.53
CA LEU A 689 7.39 -0.28 27.22
C LEU A 689 5.91 -0.67 27.06
N ASN A 690 5.52 -1.83 27.57
CA ASN A 690 4.12 -2.26 27.58
C ASN A 690 3.24 -1.36 28.46
N ASP A 691 3.72 -0.97 29.63
CA ASP A 691 3.02 -0.03 30.53
C ASP A 691 2.80 1.34 29.84
N ILE A 692 3.78 1.79 29.05
CA ILE A 692 3.66 3.02 28.25
C ILE A 692 2.60 2.82 27.14
N ASN A 693 2.59 1.69 26.45
CA ASN A 693 1.59 1.37 25.43
C ASN A 693 0.16 1.38 25.99
N GLU A 694 -0.06 0.66 27.09
CA GLU A 694 -1.36 0.61 27.78
C GLU A 694 -1.82 2.00 28.22
N LYS A 695 -0.91 2.79 28.81
CA LYS A 695 -1.17 4.17 29.23
C LYS A 695 -1.70 5.02 28.06
N TYR A 696 -1.05 4.97 26.89
CA TYR A 696 -1.48 5.80 25.74
C TYR A 696 -2.75 5.25 25.07
N MET A 697 -2.92 3.94 25.01
CA MET A 697 -4.14 3.32 24.49
C MET A 697 -5.36 3.74 25.31
N ASP A 698 -5.26 3.72 26.64
CA ASP A 698 -6.33 4.15 27.56
C ASP A 698 -6.59 5.66 27.41
N GLN A 699 -5.52 6.47 27.24
CA GLN A 699 -5.69 7.90 27.07
C GLN A 699 -6.31 8.27 25.74
N GLU A 700 -5.98 7.60 24.63
CA GLU A 700 -6.66 7.82 23.35
C GLU A 700 -8.16 7.57 23.48
N SER A 701 -8.54 6.48 24.15
CA SER A 701 -9.95 6.19 24.45
C SER A 701 -10.60 7.27 25.34
N MET A 702 -9.88 7.75 26.36
CA MET A 702 -10.37 8.75 27.31
C MET A 702 -10.59 10.13 26.64
N PHE A 703 -9.73 10.51 25.68
CA PHE A 703 -9.83 11.76 24.93
C PHE A 703 -10.69 11.66 23.68
N ASP A 704 -11.35 10.52 23.43
CA ASP A 704 -12.14 10.27 22.21
C ASP A 704 -11.34 10.53 20.92
N ILE A 705 -10.11 10.03 20.89
CA ILE A 705 -9.20 10.16 19.76
C ILE A 705 -9.48 9.01 18.80
N ASN A 706 -9.95 9.35 17.60
CA ASN A 706 -10.33 8.35 16.59
C ASN A 706 -9.25 8.24 15.50
N ILE A 707 -8.15 7.58 15.85
CA ILE A 707 -7.06 7.20 14.94
C ILE A 707 -6.68 5.74 15.16
N LYS A 708 -6.01 5.15 14.17
CA LYS A 708 -5.46 3.78 14.30
C LYS A 708 -4.00 3.86 14.73
N THR A 709 -3.74 4.10 16.00
CA THR A 709 -2.40 4.02 16.55
C THR A 709 -2.07 2.57 16.89
N ASP A 710 -0.86 2.14 16.53
CA ASP A 710 -0.38 0.78 16.86
C ASP A 710 0.33 0.82 18.22
N PHE A 711 -0.31 0.26 19.24
CA PHE A 711 0.22 0.11 20.59
C PHE A 711 0.61 -1.34 20.92
N GLN A 712 0.68 -2.22 19.92
CA GLN A 712 1.01 -3.62 20.14
C GLN A 712 2.53 -3.82 20.23
N LEU A 713 2.99 -4.64 21.17
CA LEU A 713 4.34 -5.19 21.16
C LEU A 713 4.38 -6.47 20.34
N TYR A 714 5.35 -6.56 19.44
CA TYR A 714 5.58 -7.74 18.60
C TYR A 714 6.75 -8.56 19.17
N LEU A 715 6.50 -9.79 19.51
CA LEU A 715 7.47 -10.61 20.26
C LEU A 715 8.28 -11.57 19.35
N ASP A 716 7.84 -11.77 18.11
CA ASP A 716 8.38 -12.81 17.21
C ASP A 716 9.87 -12.63 16.91
N PHE A 717 10.33 -11.38 16.77
CA PHE A 717 11.69 -11.06 16.37
C PHE A 717 12.63 -10.64 17.51
N ILE A 718 12.18 -10.64 18.76
CA ILE A 718 13.02 -10.20 19.90
C ILE A 718 14.21 -11.14 20.06
N GLU A 719 13.96 -12.42 20.32
CA GLU A 719 15.02 -13.42 20.48
C GLU A 719 15.92 -13.56 19.24
N PRO A 720 15.36 -13.68 18.02
CA PRO A 720 16.17 -13.75 16.80
C PRO A 720 17.11 -12.55 16.64
N SER A 721 16.62 -11.34 16.93
CA SER A 721 17.41 -10.12 16.79
C SER A 721 18.51 -10.02 17.84
N VAL A 722 18.26 -10.43 19.08
CA VAL A 722 19.26 -10.53 20.15
C VAL A 722 20.35 -11.54 19.78
N LEU A 723 19.98 -12.73 19.31
CA LEU A 723 20.93 -13.74 18.86
C LEU A 723 21.79 -13.25 17.69
N TRP A 724 21.17 -12.62 16.70
CA TRP A 724 21.89 -12.05 15.57
C TRP A 724 22.87 -10.96 15.98
N SER A 725 22.44 -10.01 16.80
CA SER A 725 23.27 -8.90 17.26
C SER A 725 24.43 -9.35 18.16
N SER A 726 24.31 -10.51 18.84
CA SER A 726 25.39 -11.13 19.60
C SER A 726 26.46 -11.85 18.74
N GLY A 727 26.32 -11.83 17.41
CA GLY A 727 27.27 -12.41 16.49
C GLY A 727 26.96 -13.86 16.04
N LYS A 728 25.80 -14.42 16.41
CA LYS A 728 25.35 -15.74 15.95
C LYS A 728 25.11 -15.75 14.45
N THR A 729 25.30 -16.88 13.82
CA THR A 729 25.01 -17.09 12.39
C THR A 729 23.51 -17.25 12.17
N LEU A 730 23.04 -17.00 10.95
CA LEU A 730 21.64 -17.18 10.58
C LEU A 730 21.17 -18.62 10.85
N LYS A 731 22.03 -19.61 10.60
CA LYS A 731 21.76 -21.02 10.90
C LYS A 731 21.49 -21.26 12.39
N GLU A 732 22.32 -20.69 13.29
CA GLU A 732 22.13 -20.80 14.75
C GLU A 732 20.85 -20.10 15.21
N VAL A 733 20.44 -19.00 14.56
CA VAL A 733 19.17 -18.33 14.80
C VAL A 733 18.00 -19.24 14.41
N TYR A 734 18.07 -19.91 13.25
CA TYR A 734 17.02 -20.83 12.80
C TYR A 734 16.91 -22.12 13.58
N GLU A 735 18.00 -22.64 14.13
CA GLU A 735 17.95 -23.82 15.00
C GLU A 735 17.10 -23.57 16.25
N LYS A 736 16.96 -22.33 16.67
CA LYS A 736 16.12 -21.94 17.81
C LYS A 736 14.71 -21.49 17.41
N ILE A 737 14.54 -20.87 16.26
CA ILE A 737 13.29 -20.19 15.88
C ILE A 737 13.04 -20.37 14.39
N GLN A 738 11.91 -21.02 14.03
CA GLN A 738 11.53 -21.23 12.63
C GLN A 738 10.82 -19.97 12.07
N ILE A 739 11.54 -19.16 11.32
CA ILE A 739 11.00 -17.97 10.62
C ILE A 739 11.45 -18.00 9.16
N TYR A 740 10.70 -17.34 8.26
CA TYR A 740 11.18 -17.17 6.88
C TYR A 740 12.40 -16.27 6.82
N GLU A 741 13.44 -16.70 6.10
CA GLU A 741 14.72 -15.98 5.95
C GLU A 741 14.53 -14.53 5.50
N GLY A 742 13.71 -14.32 4.49
CA GLY A 742 13.41 -12.98 4.00
C GLY A 742 12.63 -12.10 5.00
N ASN A 743 11.82 -12.68 5.90
CA ASN A 743 11.17 -11.92 6.98
C ASN A 743 12.21 -11.45 8.00
N PHE A 744 13.13 -12.34 8.38
CA PHE A 744 14.21 -12.00 9.30
C PHE A 744 15.09 -10.88 8.74
N VAL A 745 15.57 -11.02 7.50
CA VAL A 745 16.39 -9.98 6.85
C VAL A 745 15.66 -8.63 6.85
N ARG A 746 14.37 -8.60 6.49
CA ARG A 746 13.58 -7.36 6.54
C ARG A 746 13.44 -6.79 7.95
N ALA A 747 13.22 -7.63 8.96
CA ALA A 747 13.13 -7.18 10.34
C ALA A 747 14.43 -6.50 10.79
N ILE A 748 15.58 -7.10 10.52
CA ILE A 748 16.89 -6.52 10.87
C ILE A 748 17.14 -5.21 10.11
N LEU A 749 16.80 -5.14 8.81
CA LEU A 749 16.91 -3.90 8.03
C LEU A 749 16.01 -2.78 8.58
N ARG A 750 14.79 -3.10 9.03
CA ARG A 750 13.91 -2.11 9.68
C ARG A 750 14.48 -1.64 11.01
N ILE A 751 15.04 -2.54 11.85
CA ILE A 751 15.73 -2.18 13.09
C ILE A 751 16.90 -1.25 12.80
N SER A 752 17.70 -1.55 11.78
CA SER A 752 18.81 -0.70 11.33
C SER A 752 18.35 0.72 10.98
N ASN A 753 17.22 0.85 10.25
CA ASN A 753 16.67 2.17 9.91
C ASN A 753 16.19 2.95 11.16
N ILE A 754 15.56 2.27 12.11
CA ILE A 754 15.16 2.89 13.39
C ILE A 754 16.42 3.35 14.16
N LEU A 755 17.47 2.52 14.21
CA LEU A 755 18.72 2.88 14.87
C LEU A 755 19.39 4.09 14.23
N MET A 756 19.38 4.22 12.91
CA MET A 756 19.93 5.38 12.22
C MET A 756 19.23 6.67 12.67
N ASN A 757 17.90 6.65 12.75
CA ASN A 757 17.13 7.79 13.25
C ASN A 757 17.41 8.08 14.73
N ILE A 758 17.54 7.05 15.57
CA ILE A 758 17.83 7.21 17.02
C ILE A 758 19.27 7.67 17.26
N LYS A 759 20.22 7.26 16.43
CA LYS A 759 21.62 7.69 16.52
C LYS A 759 21.73 9.20 16.44
N ASP A 760 21.12 9.80 15.39
CA ASP A 760 21.10 11.27 15.22
C ASP A 760 20.45 11.95 16.45
N LEU A 761 19.44 11.30 17.03
CA LEU A 761 18.70 11.80 18.18
C LEU A 761 19.52 11.71 19.48
N PHE A 762 20.25 10.63 19.71
CA PHE A 762 21.15 10.51 20.89
C PHE A 762 22.33 11.48 20.80
N GLU A 763 22.84 11.76 19.60
CA GLU A 763 23.84 12.79 19.36
C GLU A 763 23.30 14.17 19.77
N PHE A 764 22.10 14.52 19.28
CA PHE A 764 21.44 15.78 19.64
C PHE A 764 21.18 15.92 21.15
N LEU A 765 20.82 14.83 21.83
CA LEU A 765 20.55 14.80 23.26
C LEU A 765 21.82 14.75 24.14
N GLY A 766 22.99 14.61 23.53
CA GLY A 766 24.24 14.45 24.26
C GLY A 766 24.36 13.13 25.05
N LYS A 767 23.58 12.09 24.66
CA LYS A 767 23.62 10.75 25.31
C LYS A 767 24.81 9.93 24.80
N HIS A 768 26.02 10.42 25.07
CA HIS A 768 27.27 9.86 24.54
C HIS A 768 27.53 8.40 24.94
N GLU A 769 27.13 7.98 26.15
CA GLU A 769 27.32 6.59 26.60
C GLU A 769 26.44 5.62 25.82
N THR A 770 25.16 5.96 25.58
CA THR A 770 24.23 5.15 24.78
C THR A 770 24.63 5.19 23.31
N LEU A 771 25.10 6.35 22.82
CA LEU A 771 25.58 6.49 21.44
C LEU A 771 26.78 5.58 21.17
N LYS A 772 27.77 5.48 22.07
CA LYS A 772 28.91 4.54 21.93
C LYS A 772 28.47 3.08 21.79
N LYS A 773 27.37 2.68 22.44
CA LYS A 773 26.88 1.31 22.36
C LYS A 773 26.37 0.97 20.97
N ILE A 774 25.81 1.94 20.24
CA ILE A 774 25.23 1.76 18.90
C ILE A 774 26.10 2.31 17.78
N GLU A 775 27.31 2.82 18.06
CA GLU A 775 28.15 3.54 17.09
C GLU A 775 28.44 2.70 15.84
N ASN A 776 28.75 1.42 16.00
CA ASN A 776 29.10 0.50 14.90
C ASN A 776 27.99 -0.53 14.63
N PHE A 777 26.73 -0.14 14.78
CA PHE A 777 25.61 -1.06 14.59
C PHE A 777 25.52 -1.65 13.17
N GLU A 778 25.95 -0.89 12.17
CA GLU A 778 25.91 -1.34 10.77
C GLU A 778 26.80 -2.58 10.56
N GLU A 779 28.03 -2.57 11.08
CA GLU A 779 28.94 -3.71 10.97
C GLU A 779 28.41 -4.95 11.70
N LYS A 780 27.67 -4.77 12.80
CA LYS A 780 27.11 -5.85 13.60
C LYS A 780 25.82 -6.41 13.04
N LEU A 781 24.96 -5.57 12.47
CA LEU A 781 23.64 -5.96 11.97
C LEU A 781 23.63 -6.27 10.49
N LEU A 782 24.30 -5.44 9.65
CA LEU A 782 24.29 -5.55 8.19
C LEU A 782 25.46 -6.40 7.70
N ARG A 783 25.54 -7.61 8.21
CA ARG A 783 26.60 -8.57 7.89
C ARG A 783 26.01 -9.81 7.18
N ASN A 784 26.85 -10.52 6.46
CA ASN A 784 26.52 -11.78 5.79
C ASN A 784 25.21 -11.68 4.99
N GLU A 785 24.20 -12.47 5.35
CA GLU A 785 22.93 -12.59 4.65
C GLU A 785 22.06 -11.33 4.73
N VAL A 786 22.33 -10.45 5.69
CA VAL A 786 21.62 -9.16 5.89
C VAL A 786 22.34 -8.00 5.20
N SER A 787 23.33 -8.29 4.37
CA SER A 787 24.05 -7.23 3.64
C SER A 787 23.11 -6.48 2.67
N VAL A 788 23.29 -5.16 2.59
CA VAL A 788 22.45 -4.24 1.80
C VAL A 788 22.78 -4.26 0.30
N ASN A 789 23.63 -5.17 -0.15
CA ASN A 789 24.10 -5.18 -1.53
C ASN A 789 23.01 -5.67 -2.49
N SER A 790 22.60 -4.82 -3.41
CA SER A 790 21.81 -5.22 -4.58
C SER A 790 22.73 -5.77 -5.66
N ILE A 791 22.25 -6.73 -6.42
CA ILE A 791 22.96 -7.30 -7.59
C ILE A 791 22.60 -6.58 -8.90
N TYR A 792 21.65 -5.66 -8.84
CA TYR A 792 21.38 -4.76 -9.95
C TYR A 792 22.50 -3.77 -10.14
#